data_b34df68b9e8b21f5f4efb19f9777b1e0
#
_entry.id   b34df68b9e8b21f5f4efb19f9777b1e0
#
_cell.length_a   1.000
_cell.length_b   1.000
_cell.length_c   1.000
_cell.angle_alpha   90.00
_cell.angle_beta   90.00
_cell.angle_gamma   90.00
#
_symmetry.space_group_name_H-M   'P 1'
#
loop_
_entity.id
_entity.type
_entity.pdbx_description
1 polymer ?
#
loop_
_entity_poly.entity_id
_entity_poly.type
_entity_poly.pdbx_seq_one_letter_code
_entity_poly.pdbx_strand_id
1 'polypeptide(L)'
;MVKLGRILKDYQEAGAVNSLIALWGFVDDHAFMTKAGAVGQVYRLRGVDFECLDHDERRAITHRFEQALRQMNESFRVYQYLIKRPASPVPPERHAHAVVDEALQQRAAYLQSRADRLFELELYLVVVYDGLAARSAAARAADTSRVAALRQRLSLKTLSTALANQILDATTELRQKAQAFTSHLAETAAPVLLDKGQAFRFFRQLLNYAPHKVEGVSLKYDTHLDYYVADSAIDCHRGHLHVDGYDVKVLTMKEPPAKTFATMLQDLCAIPSTFIACLEWQRVPNATIRRELHARRRHFFNKRVSLMNYVSSETRPEDMLVDDSAAATVNELGQSLTELEVHGRFFGACSLSLVAYDRDPERLRTSVAECVKVFAGHDGALFEESYNLLNAWLAVVPGNAAHNLRRLALLNTNVADLSLLCTLHTGQRTSAHLGDRPCLAVFETDHQTPYCWNLHYQDIGHTLIQGATGSGKSFLSNFIVTHAQKYDPFTCIFDLGGSYEKLVTLLGGSTWRLGLTHRTFTINPFCLEPTQENLHFLFSFVRVLIQSSGQYQLTMQEDRDLYEAVENVYALDAPQRRLITLANILPRGVAEHLHRWVQGGPYASLFDNAEDTLTFQRIQCFDFEGLENFPLVLEPLLFYVLHRASAAILDRTTTAQLKLFVLDEAWRFARDGTVKAYITEALKTWRKRNAAMVLATQSSDDFLDADLLRTVVESCPTKFFLANPGMDLDRARELFHLNHTEAELITRLQPRRQALLKRPDLAKVINLHVDPQSYWIYTNTPLDNDRLHLAGASRSLRGALDTVLAHPKGEA
;
A
#
# COMPACT_ATOMS: atom_id res chain seq x y z
N MET A 1 39.80 -24.16 -4.20
CA MET A 1 39.34 -23.26 -5.27
C MET A 1 38.99 -24.12 -6.48
N VAL A 2 37.72 -24.36 -6.75
CA VAL A 2 37.32 -25.04 -7.99
C VAL A 2 37.60 -24.03 -9.10
N LYS A 3 38.52 -24.37 -10.02
CA LYS A 3 38.87 -23.48 -11.12
C LYS A 3 37.63 -23.30 -12.00
N LEU A 4 37.29 -22.06 -12.33
CA LEU A 4 36.17 -21.71 -13.20
C LEU A 4 36.11 -22.57 -14.47
N GLY A 5 37.30 -22.87 -15.04
CA GLY A 5 37.42 -23.75 -16.19
C GLY A 5 37.01 -25.19 -15.96
N ARG A 6 37.04 -25.69 -14.70
CA ARG A 6 36.53 -27.03 -14.39
C ARG A 6 35.03 -27.08 -14.30
N ILE A 7 34.41 -26.06 -13.75
CA ILE A 7 32.93 -25.92 -13.70
C ILE A 7 32.36 -25.81 -15.12
N LEU A 8 32.99 -25.01 -15.96
CA LEU A 8 32.57 -24.88 -17.37
C LEU A 8 32.77 -26.18 -18.16
N LYS A 9 33.84 -26.91 -17.84
CA LYS A 9 34.13 -28.21 -18.44
C LYS A 9 33.12 -29.26 -17.99
N ASP A 10 32.82 -29.33 -16.69
CA ASP A 10 31.83 -30.24 -16.11
C ASP A 10 30.42 -29.93 -16.68
N TYR A 11 30.11 -28.66 -16.90
CA TYR A 11 28.86 -28.24 -17.53
C TYR A 11 28.77 -28.66 -19.01
N GLN A 12 29.86 -28.45 -19.76
CA GLN A 12 29.95 -28.88 -21.18
C GLN A 12 29.90 -30.40 -21.33
N GLU A 13 30.50 -31.13 -20.38
CA GLU A 13 30.50 -32.58 -20.39
C GLU A 13 29.21 -33.21 -19.86
N ALA A 14 28.60 -32.66 -18.82
CA ALA A 14 27.41 -33.21 -18.17
C ALA A 14 26.08 -32.61 -18.65
N GLY A 15 26.12 -31.40 -19.21
CA GLY A 15 24.91 -30.69 -19.67
C GLY A 15 23.89 -30.35 -18.55
N ALA A 16 24.26 -30.49 -17.28
CA ALA A 16 23.37 -30.41 -16.16
C ALA A 16 23.63 -29.14 -15.30
N VAL A 17 22.63 -28.31 -15.14
CA VAL A 17 22.67 -27.04 -14.37
C VAL A 17 22.92 -27.29 -12.88
N ASN A 18 22.52 -28.42 -12.34
CA ASN A 18 22.65 -28.71 -10.92
C ASN A 18 24.12 -28.62 -10.44
N SER A 19 25.10 -28.92 -11.28
CA SER A 19 26.51 -28.79 -10.93
C SER A 19 26.93 -27.34 -10.64
N LEU A 20 26.22 -26.35 -11.20
CA LEU A 20 26.50 -24.93 -11.08
C LEU A 20 25.70 -24.28 -9.94
N ILE A 21 24.73 -24.96 -9.34
CA ILE A 21 23.93 -24.48 -8.24
C ILE A 21 24.57 -24.89 -6.92
N ALA A 22 24.85 -23.92 -6.03
CA ALA A 22 25.49 -24.17 -4.76
C ALA A 22 24.57 -24.72 -3.68
N LEU A 23 23.25 -24.59 -3.83
CA LEU A 23 22.27 -25.05 -2.85
C LEU A 23 22.32 -26.58 -2.71
N TRP A 24 22.42 -27.06 -1.47
CA TRP A 24 22.52 -28.48 -1.16
C TRP A 24 21.23 -29.05 -0.57
N GLY A 25 20.78 -28.49 0.57
CA GLY A 25 19.62 -28.97 1.31
C GLY A 25 19.28 -28.04 2.47
N PHE A 26 18.33 -28.46 3.30
CA PHE A 26 18.01 -27.76 4.55
C PHE A 26 18.62 -28.51 5.74
N VAL A 27 19.21 -27.74 6.67
CA VAL A 27 19.75 -28.24 7.93
C VAL A 27 18.65 -28.43 8.96
N ASP A 28 17.71 -27.49 8.98
CA ASP A 28 16.52 -27.48 9.83
C ASP A 28 15.32 -26.83 9.10
N ASP A 29 14.28 -26.45 9.83
CA ASP A 29 13.09 -25.86 9.23
C ASP A 29 13.30 -24.47 8.61
N HIS A 30 14.43 -23.80 8.90
CA HIS A 30 14.65 -22.41 8.48
C HIS A 30 16.03 -22.17 7.84
N ALA A 31 16.99 -23.06 8.07
CA ALA A 31 18.35 -22.88 7.60
C ALA A 31 18.68 -23.83 6.45
N PHE A 32 19.15 -23.28 5.35
CA PHE A 32 19.69 -24.04 4.21
C PHE A 32 21.20 -24.15 4.30
N MET A 33 21.74 -25.13 3.60
CA MET A 33 23.18 -25.34 3.47
C MET A 33 23.58 -25.39 2.01
N THR A 34 24.79 -24.90 1.70
CA THR A 34 25.40 -24.96 0.37
C THR A 34 26.34 -26.13 0.26
N LYS A 35 26.69 -26.53 -0.98
CA LYS A 35 27.73 -27.54 -1.29
C LYS A 35 29.09 -27.20 -0.71
N ALA A 36 29.40 -25.91 -0.52
CA ALA A 36 30.65 -25.45 0.09
C ALA A 36 30.63 -25.55 1.63
N GLY A 37 29.48 -25.81 2.25
CA GLY A 37 29.30 -25.87 3.70
C GLY A 37 28.89 -24.53 4.33
N ALA A 38 28.58 -23.50 3.55
CA ALA A 38 27.98 -22.29 4.11
C ALA A 38 26.54 -22.57 4.50
N VAL A 39 26.07 -21.93 5.59
CA VAL A 39 24.69 -22.02 6.06
C VAL A 39 24.00 -20.68 5.93
N GLY A 40 22.69 -20.67 5.61
CA GLY A 40 21.96 -19.42 5.39
C GLY A 40 20.50 -19.48 5.80
N GLN A 41 19.91 -18.31 6.05
CA GLN A 41 18.49 -18.11 6.33
C GLN A 41 17.88 -17.11 5.37
N VAL A 42 16.62 -17.34 5.02
CA VAL A 42 15.85 -16.48 4.11
C VAL A 42 14.75 -15.78 4.89
N TYR A 43 14.63 -14.47 4.70
CA TYR A 43 13.58 -13.63 5.27
C TYR A 43 12.78 -12.99 4.15
N ARG A 44 11.47 -12.95 4.28
CA ARG A 44 10.61 -12.07 3.48
C ARG A 44 10.49 -10.73 4.20
N LEU A 45 10.66 -9.65 3.46
CA LEU A 45 10.50 -8.31 4.00
C LEU A 45 9.14 -7.76 3.58
N ARG A 46 8.44 -7.09 4.51
CA ARG A 46 7.28 -6.27 4.14
C ARG A 46 7.74 -5.07 3.31
N GLY A 47 8.90 -4.50 3.65
CA GLY A 47 9.44 -3.31 3.02
C GLY A 47 8.68 -2.03 3.38
N VAL A 48 9.14 -0.92 2.82
CA VAL A 48 8.54 0.40 3.03
C VAL A 48 7.95 0.89 1.71
N ASP A 49 6.69 1.29 1.73
CA ASP A 49 6.08 1.94 0.56
C ASP A 49 6.72 3.31 0.36
N PHE A 50 7.37 3.50 -0.80
CA PHE A 50 8.19 4.69 -1.01
C PHE A 50 7.40 5.89 -1.54
N GLU A 51 6.17 5.68 -1.98
CA GLU A 51 5.41 6.62 -2.83
C GLU A 51 5.22 8.00 -2.18
N CYS A 52 5.01 8.02 -0.88
CA CYS A 52 4.74 9.25 -0.15
C CYS A 52 5.78 9.58 0.94
N LEU A 53 6.94 8.92 0.93
CA LEU A 53 7.98 9.18 1.91
C LEU A 53 8.59 10.58 1.74
N ASP A 54 8.79 11.27 2.84
CA ASP A 54 9.57 12.49 2.85
C ASP A 54 11.09 12.20 2.95
N HIS A 55 11.89 13.26 2.91
CA HIS A 55 13.33 13.15 2.90
C HIS A 55 13.91 12.59 4.21
N ASP A 56 13.32 12.93 5.35
CA ASP A 56 13.81 12.51 6.67
C ASP A 56 13.43 11.05 6.92
N GLU A 57 12.25 10.61 6.49
CA GLU A 57 11.83 9.22 6.54
C GLU A 57 12.78 8.33 5.71
N ARG A 58 13.12 8.76 4.49
CA ARG A 58 14.09 8.04 3.63
C ARG A 58 15.46 7.91 4.29
N ARG A 59 15.96 8.98 4.90
CA ARG A 59 17.23 8.95 5.64
C ARG A 59 17.16 8.00 6.84
N ALA A 60 16.07 8.00 7.57
CA ALA A 60 15.89 7.12 8.72
C ALA A 60 15.92 5.64 8.32
N ILE A 61 15.28 5.27 7.21
CA ILE A 61 15.30 3.90 6.66
C ILE A 61 16.73 3.48 6.33
N THR A 62 17.45 4.32 5.59
CA THR A 62 18.82 4.05 5.18
C THR A 62 19.76 3.92 6.38
N HIS A 63 19.62 4.79 7.37
CA HIS A 63 20.44 4.76 8.57
C HIS A 63 20.22 3.47 9.40
N ARG A 64 18.98 3.01 9.52
CA ARG A 64 18.69 1.73 10.20
C ARG A 64 19.34 0.54 9.49
N PHE A 65 19.33 0.55 8.16
CA PHE A 65 20.03 -0.50 7.40
C PHE A 65 21.55 -0.42 7.56
N GLU A 66 22.13 0.78 7.58
CA GLU A 66 23.54 0.97 7.88
C GLU A 66 23.91 0.39 9.26
N GLN A 67 23.09 0.65 10.29
CA GLN A 67 23.29 0.08 11.63
C GLN A 67 23.20 -1.45 11.62
N ALA A 68 22.27 -2.03 10.85
CA ALA A 68 22.17 -3.46 10.68
C ALA A 68 23.45 -4.05 10.07
N LEU A 69 24.03 -3.43 9.03
CA LEU A 69 25.28 -3.86 8.42
C LEU A 69 26.46 -3.90 9.42
N ARG A 70 26.46 -3.05 10.44
CA ARG A 70 27.49 -3.04 11.49
C ARG A 70 27.51 -4.31 12.35
N GLN A 71 26.40 -5.06 12.38
CA GLN A 71 26.33 -6.34 13.12
C GLN A 71 27.07 -7.48 12.40
N MET A 72 27.35 -7.33 11.10
CA MET A 72 27.97 -8.34 10.25
C MET A 72 29.50 -8.20 10.22
N ASN A 73 30.18 -9.33 10.37
CA ASN A 73 31.63 -9.45 10.17
C ASN A 73 31.91 -10.04 8.78
N GLU A 74 33.19 -10.31 8.53
CA GLU A 74 33.73 -10.80 7.25
C GLU A 74 33.27 -12.23 6.89
N SER A 75 32.74 -12.97 7.88
CA SER A 75 32.24 -14.35 7.68
C SER A 75 30.80 -14.37 7.23
N PHE A 76 30.13 -13.22 7.20
CA PHE A 76 28.73 -13.13 6.79
C PHE A 76 28.59 -12.43 5.45
N ARG A 77 27.68 -12.95 4.65
CA ARG A 77 27.25 -12.38 3.37
C ARG A 77 25.78 -12.09 3.42
N VAL A 78 25.39 -10.92 2.96
CA VAL A 78 24.02 -10.44 2.93
C VAL A 78 23.60 -10.29 1.48
N TYR A 79 22.43 -10.84 1.15
CA TYR A 79 21.76 -10.62 -0.13
C TYR A 79 20.45 -9.94 0.11
N GLN A 80 20.14 -8.93 -0.67
CA GLN A 80 18.80 -8.34 -0.76
C GLN A 80 18.23 -8.58 -2.15
N TYR A 81 16.96 -8.87 -2.22
CA TYR A 81 16.26 -9.08 -3.48
C TYR A 81 15.00 -8.20 -3.56
N LEU A 82 14.83 -7.60 -4.73
CA LEU A 82 13.57 -7.04 -5.19
C LEU A 82 13.13 -7.86 -6.40
N ILE A 83 12.05 -8.62 -6.24
CA ILE A 83 11.46 -9.42 -7.32
C ILE A 83 10.20 -8.70 -7.77
N LYS A 84 10.18 -8.28 -9.04
CA LYS A 84 9.00 -7.70 -9.69
C LYS A 84 8.46 -8.68 -10.72
N ARG A 85 7.20 -9.07 -10.54
CA ARG A 85 6.54 -10.07 -11.37
C ARG A 85 5.12 -9.62 -11.74
N PRO A 86 4.48 -10.22 -12.78
CA PRO A 86 3.09 -9.96 -13.06
C PRO A 86 2.23 -10.21 -11.82
N ALA A 87 1.27 -9.33 -11.59
CA ALA A 87 0.37 -9.46 -10.46
C ALA A 87 -0.50 -10.71 -10.59
N SER A 88 -0.76 -11.36 -9.48
CA SER A 88 -1.68 -12.50 -9.46
C SER A 88 -3.08 -12.04 -9.81
N PRO A 89 -3.82 -12.75 -10.68
CA PRO A 89 -5.16 -12.37 -11.09
C PRO A 89 -6.10 -12.25 -9.87
N VAL A 90 -6.98 -11.27 -9.91
CA VAL A 90 -8.04 -11.12 -8.93
C VAL A 90 -9.15 -12.12 -9.31
N PRO A 91 -9.47 -13.08 -8.44
CA PRO A 91 -10.52 -14.05 -8.75
C PRO A 91 -11.87 -13.33 -8.83
N PRO A 92 -12.74 -13.68 -9.82
CA PRO A 92 -14.06 -13.13 -9.90
C PRO A 92 -14.89 -13.61 -8.69
N GLU A 93 -15.52 -12.67 -8.00
CA GLU A 93 -16.46 -12.96 -6.92
C GLU A 93 -17.87 -13.13 -7.51
N ARG A 94 -18.73 -13.91 -6.85
CA ARG A 94 -20.14 -14.11 -7.23
C ARG A 94 -21.06 -13.59 -6.13
N HIS A 95 -22.19 -13.06 -6.54
CA HIS A 95 -23.21 -12.54 -5.62
C HIS A 95 -24.63 -12.92 -6.06
N ALA A 96 -25.54 -13.11 -5.08
CA ALA A 96 -26.92 -13.49 -5.37
C ALA A 96 -27.73 -12.37 -6.08
N HIS A 97 -27.40 -11.10 -5.77
CA HIS A 97 -28.05 -9.96 -6.40
C HIS A 97 -27.43 -9.67 -7.77
N ALA A 98 -28.21 -9.73 -8.84
CA ALA A 98 -27.74 -9.68 -10.22
C ALA A 98 -26.89 -8.43 -10.55
N VAL A 99 -27.30 -7.25 -10.09
CA VAL A 99 -26.58 -5.98 -10.36
C VAL A 99 -25.24 -5.94 -9.61
N VAL A 100 -25.20 -6.47 -8.38
CA VAL A 100 -23.95 -6.57 -7.62
C VAL A 100 -23.00 -7.58 -8.28
N ASP A 101 -23.51 -8.76 -8.67
CA ASP A 101 -22.72 -9.77 -9.37
C ASP A 101 -22.14 -9.19 -10.66
N GLU A 102 -22.94 -8.50 -11.45
CA GLU A 102 -22.51 -7.85 -12.69
C GLU A 102 -21.39 -6.83 -12.44
N ALA A 103 -21.53 -5.96 -11.44
CA ALA A 103 -20.49 -4.97 -11.09
C ALA A 103 -19.17 -5.63 -10.66
N LEU A 104 -19.23 -6.71 -9.88
CA LEU A 104 -18.05 -7.48 -9.48
C LEU A 104 -17.39 -8.17 -10.66
N GLN A 105 -18.17 -8.77 -11.56
CA GLN A 105 -17.66 -9.40 -12.78
C GLN A 105 -17.00 -8.38 -13.71
N GLN A 106 -17.64 -7.22 -13.94
CA GLN A 106 -17.10 -6.16 -14.78
C GLN A 106 -15.76 -5.63 -14.20
N ARG A 107 -15.68 -5.45 -12.89
CA ARG A 107 -14.44 -5.04 -12.24
C ARG A 107 -13.34 -6.09 -12.39
N ALA A 108 -13.65 -7.36 -12.18
CA ALA A 108 -12.71 -8.46 -12.35
C ALA A 108 -12.23 -8.56 -13.81
N ALA A 109 -13.13 -8.46 -14.78
CA ALA A 109 -12.80 -8.45 -16.21
C ALA A 109 -11.93 -7.25 -16.60
N TYR A 110 -12.23 -6.06 -16.06
CA TYR A 110 -11.41 -4.87 -16.27
C TYR A 110 -9.98 -5.09 -15.78
N LEU A 111 -9.79 -5.58 -14.55
CA LEU A 111 -8.46 -5.85 -14.00
C LEU A 111 -7.75 -6.98 -14.77
N GLN A 112 -8.49 -8.01 -15.20
CA GLN A 112 -7.94 -9.11 -16.00
C GLN A 112 -7.46 -8.62 -17.37
N SER A 113 -8.17 -7.71 -18.02
CA SER A 113 -7.74 -7.12 -19.30
C SER A 113 -6.44 -6.31 -19.19
N ARG A 114 -6.02 -5.96 -17.98
CA ARG A 114 -4.80 -5.21 -17.66
C ARG A 114 -3.73 -6.05 -16.95
N ALA A 115 -3.96 -7.37 -16.82
CA ALA A 115 -3.09 -8.25 -16.06
C ALA A 115 -1.63 -8.27 -16.56
N ASP A 116 -1.43 -8.02 -17.86
CA ASP A 116 -0.10 -7.90 -18.49
C ASP A 116 0.64 -6.59 -18.15
N ARG A 117 -0.05 -5.64 -17.51
CA ARG A 117 0.47 -4.32 -17.11
C ARG A 117 0.45 -4.09 -15.59
N LEU A 118 -0.03 -5.06 -14.83
CA LEU A 118 -0.07 -4.99 -13.38
C LEU A 118 1.04 -5.86 -12.80
N PHE A 119 1.78 -5.31 -11.84
CA PHE A 119 2.93 -5.95 -11.23
C PHE A 119 2.81 -6.02 -9.72
N GLU A 120 3.37 -7.07 -9.13
CA GLU A 120 3.57 -7.22 -7.69
C GLU A 120 5.07 -7.20 -7.39
N LEU A 121 5.43 -6.65 -6.23
CA LEU A 121 6.79 -6.58 -5.74
C LEU A 121 6.95 -7.44 -4.50
N GLU A 122 8.01 -8.21 -4.46
CA GLU A 122 8.39 -9.02 -3.30
C GLU A 122 9.83 -8.70 -2.90
N LEU A 123 10.04 -8.51 -1.60
CA LEU A 123 11.36 -8.24 -1.06
C LEU A 123 11.83 -9.42 -0.22
N TYR A 124 13.09 -9.82 -0.43
CA TYR A 124 13.71 -10.85 0.36
C TYR A 124 15.09 -10.42 0.85
N LEU A 125 15.45 -10.96 2.00
CA LEU A 125 16.77 -10.81 2.61
C LEU A 125 17.30 -12.20 2.90
N VAL A 126 18.55 -12.45 2.49
CA VAL A 126 19.23 -13.71 2.80
C VAL A 126 20.52 -13.40 3.53
N VAL A 127 20.73 -14.03 4.66
CA VAL A 127 21.96 -13.96 5.44
C VAL A 127 22.66 -15.32 5.35
N VAL A 128 23.91 -15.32 4.89
CA VAL A 128 24.72 -16.53 4.71
C VAL A 128 25.96 -16.43 5.59
N TYR A 129 26.25 -17.46 6.34
CA TYR A 129 27.48 -17.62 7.12
C TYR A 129 28.45 -18.52 6.39
N ASP A 130 29.58 -17.93 5.93
CA ASP A 130 30.63 -18.60 5.17
C ASP A 130 31.75 -19.20 6.08
N GLY A 131 31.67 -19.00 7.40
CA GLY A 131 32.75 -19.34 8.33
C GLY A 131 33.10 -20.81 8.35
N LEU A 132 32.15 -21.71 8.16
CA LEU A 132 32.40 -23.15 8.06
C LEU A 132 33.15 -23.50 6.77
N ALA A 133 32.74 -22.90 5.66
CA ALA A 133 33.42 -23.08 4.36
C ALA A 133 34.86 -22.54 4.39
N ALA A 134 35.09 -21.38 5.00
CA ALA A 134 36.42 -20.79 5.16
C ALA A 134 37.33 -21.65 6.04
N ARG A 135 36.83 -22.18 7.17
CA ARG A 135 37.57 -23.10 8.05
C ARG A 135 37.91 -24.39 7.33
N SER A 136 37.01 -24.97 6.56
CA SER A 136 37.27 -26.20 5.79
C SER A 136 38.30 -25.98 4.66
N ALA A 137 38.26 -24.81 4.01
CA ALA A 137 39.26 -24.44 3.01
C ALA A 137 40.65 -24.23 3.63
N ALA A 138 40.74 -23.54 4.76
CA ALA A 138 42.00 -23.36 5.51
C ALA A 138 42.55 -24.69 6.00
N ALA A 139 41.70 -25.59 6.51
CA ALA A 139 42.10 -26.94 6.93
C ALA A 139 42.63 -27.77 5.76
N ARG A 140 42.01 -27.69 4.58
CA ARG A 140 42.49 -28.36 3.36
C ARG A 140 43.83 -27.78 2.88
N ALA A 141 44.00 -26.46 3.00
CA ALA A 141 45.28 -25.81 2.64
C ALA A 141 46.41 -26.14 3.63
N ALA A 142 46.09 -26.34 4.89
CA ALA A 142 47.05 -26.74 5.94
C ALA A 142 47.32 -28.28 5.97
N ASP A 143 46.51 -29.06 5.25
CA ASP A 143 46.51 -30.54 5.29
C ASP A 143 47.62 -31.09 4.40
N THR A 144 48.88 -30.74 4.71
CA THR A 144 50.05 -31.43 4.20
C THR A 144 50.39 -32.54 5.19
N SER A 145 49.97 -33.77 4.83
CA SER A 145 50.49 -35.08 5.28
C SER A 145 50.31 -35.61 6.71
N ARG A 146 50.29 -34.81 7.78
CA ARG A 146 50.18 -35.35 9.16
C ARG A 146 48.75 -35.49 9.67
N VAL A 147 47.85 -34.62 9.27
CA VAL A 147 46.45 -34.61 9.72
C VAL A 147 45.61 -35.64 8.94
N ALA A 148 45.96 -35.91 7.70
CA ALA A 148 45.32 -36.95 6.91
C ALA A 148 45.53 -38.36 7.51
N ALA A 149 46.71 -38.62 8.02
CA ALA A 149 47.01 -39.89 8.73
C ALA A 149 46.26 -40.04 10.04
N LEU A 150 45.95 -38.93 10.77
CA LEU A 150 45.17 -38.96 11.99
C LEU A 150 43.66 -39.11 11.70
N ARG A 151 43.14 -38.49 10.63
CA ARG A 151 41.74 -38.64 10.18
C ARG A 151 41.43 -40.09 9.76
N GLN A 152 42.34 -40.82 9.14
CA GLN A 152 42.17 -42.22 8.79
C GLN A 152 41.97 -43.14 10.02
N ARG A 153 42.36 -42.72 11.21
CA ARG A 153 42.19 -43.49 12.47
C ARG A 153 40.87 -43.18 13.22
N LEU A 154 40.13 -42.13 12.82
CA LEU A 154 38.84 -41.81 13.42
C LEU A 154 37.72 -42.66 12.81
N SER A 155 36.83 -43.20 13.63
CA SER A 155 35.69 -43.92 13.11
C SER A 155 34.78 -43.00 12.32
N LEU A 156 34.07 -43.49 11.30
CA LEU A 156 33.09 -42.76 10.53
C LEU A 156 32.00 -42.10 11.41
N LYS A 157 31.64 -42.78 12.51
CA LYS A 157 30.70 -42.26 13.52
C LYS A 157 31.23 -41.02 14.23
N THR A 158 32.50 -41.01 14.61
CA THR A 158 33.13 -39.85 15.27
C THR A 158 33.28 -38.68 14.34
N LEU A 159 33.60 -38.92 13.05
CA LEU A 159 33.66 -37.88 12.04
C LEU A 159 32.27 -37.29 11.72
N SER A 160 31.23 -38.13 11.62
CA SER A 160 29.87 -37.66 11.36
C SER A 160 29.32 -36.84 12.56
N THR A 161 29.60 -37.25 13.78
CA THR A 161 29.21 -36.50 14.99
C THR A 161 29.92 -35.14 15.08
N ALA A 162 31.22 -35.13 14.80
CA ALA A 162 32.02 -33.88 14.77
C ALA A 162 31.49 -32.91 13.70
N LEU A 163 31.15 -33.41 12.50
CA LEU A 163 30.57 -32.58 11.43
C LEU A 163 29.20 -32.05 11.81
N ALA A 164 28.34 -32.89 12.39
CA ALA A 164 27.02 -32.49 12.87
C ALA A 164 27.12 -31.37 13.92
N ASN A 165 28.04 -31.47 14.86
CA ASN A 165 28.27 -30.42 15.87
C ASN A 165 28.76 -29.12 15.22
N GLN A 166 29.70 -29.20 14.25
CA GLN A 166 30.16 -28.02 13.51
C GLN A 166 29.03 -27.31 12.74
N ILE A 167 28.12 -28.06 12.14
CA ILE A 167 26.94 -27.51 11.44
C ILE A 167 26.02 -26.86 12.47
N LEU A 168 25.78 -27.47 13.62
CA LEU A 168 24.95 -26.94 14.69
C LEU A 168 25.50 -25.60 15.23
N ASP A 169 26.83 -25.56 15.49
CA ASP A 169 27.52 -24.36 15.94
C ASP A 169 27.38 -23.22 14.90
N ALA A 170 27.63 -23.56 13.62
CA ALA A 170 27.52 -22.61 12.51
C ALA A 170 26.07 -22.07 12.37
N THR A 171 25.08 -22.94 12.52
CA THR A 171 23.65 -22.55 12.46
C THR A 171 23.27 -21.68 13.66
N THR A 172 23.82 -21.95 14.83
CA THR A 172 23.60 -21.14 16.03
C THR A 172 24.19 -19.75 15.89
N GLU A 173 25.42 -19.63 15.39
CA GLU A 173 26.09 -18.36 15.11
C GLU A 173 25.30 -17.54 14.05
N LEU A 174 24.84 -18.22 12.97
CA LEU A 174 23.99 -17.62 11.95
C LEU A 174 22.71 -17.03 12.57
N ARG A 175 21.99 -17.81 13.38
CA ARG A 175 20.73 -17.35 14.01
C ARG A 175 20.94 -16.13 14.89
N GLN A 176 21.96 -16.13 15.74
CA GLN A 176 22.27 -15.01 16.64
C GLN A 176 22.55 -13.73 15.86
N LYS A 177 23.41 -13.82 14.84
CA LYS A 177 23.79 -12.66 14.04
C LYS A 177 22.66 -12.19 13.13
N ALA A 178 21.95 -13.11 12.49
CA ALA A 178 20.81 -12.78 11.64
C ALA A 178 19.67 -12.13 12.46
N GLN A 179 19.42 -12.59 13.68
CA GLN A 179 18.45 -11.99 14.60
C GLN A 179 18.89 -10.57 15.00
N ALA A 180 20.17 -10.38 15.34
CA ALA A 180 20.69 -9.04 15.65
C ALA A 180 20.57 -8.08 14.44
N PHE A 181 20.83 -8.56 13.24
CA PHE A 181 20.68 -7.79 12.01
C PHE A 181 19.21 -7.41 11.76
N THR A 182 18.31 -8.39 11.77
CA THR A 182 16.90 -8.19 11.45
C THR A 182 16.16 -7.37 12.50
N SER A 183 16.62 -7.35 13.77
CA SER A 183 16.02 -6.50 14.82
C SER A 183 16.12 -5.01 14.51
N HIS A 184 17.21 -4.56 13.84
CA HIS A 184 17.33 -3.16 13.38
C HIS A 184 16.35 -2.80 12.27
N LEU A 185 15.84 -3.80 11.54
CA LEU A 185 14.90 -3.63 10.43
C LEU A 185 13.43 -3.90 10.83
N ALA A 186 13.18 -4.31 12.08
CA ALA A 186 11.86 -4.75 12.51
C ALA A 186 10.77 -3.70 12.30
N GLU A 187 11.05 -2.45 12.64
CA GLU A 187 10.08 -1.34 12.50
C GLU A 187 9.93 -0.85 11.06
N THR A 188 10.98 -0.98 10.23
CA THR A 188 10.97 -0.44 8.86
C THR A 188 10.52 -1.46 7.84
N ALA A 189 11.20 -2.61 7.80
CA ALA A 189 10.98 -3.60 6.75
C ALA A 189 10.26 -4.87 7.23
N ALA A 190 10.00 -5.00 8.53
CA ALA A 190 9.29 -6.10 9.17
C ALA A 190 9.71 -7.49 8.62
N PRO A 191 10.97 -7.93 8.82
CA PRO A 191 11.47 -9.19 8.31
C PRO A 191 10.77 -10.39 8.97
N VAL A 192 10.31 -11.32 8.15
CA VAL A 192 9.68 -12.58 8.56
C VAL A 192 10.56 -13.73 8.10
N LEU A 193 11.04 -14.54 9.05
CA LEU A 193 11.84 -15.73 8.76
C LEU A 193 10.99 -16.77 8.03
N LEU A 194 11.46 -17.24 6.87
CA LEU A 194 10.77 -18.22 6.07
C LEU A 194 11.03 -19.65 6.56
N ASP A 195 10.01 -20.49 6.48
CA ASP A 195 10.19 -21.95 6.60
C ASP A 195 10.85 -22.52 5.33
N LYS A 196 11.30 -23.77 5.42
CA LYS A 196 11.98 -24.48 4.32
C LYS A 196 11.14 -24.57 3.05
N GLY A 197 9.80 -24.67 3.15
CA GLY A 197 8.92 -24.72 1.98
C GLY A 197 8.80 -23.37 1.29
N GLN A 198 8.72 -22.30 2.06
CA GLN A 198 8.69 -20.92 1.58
C GLN A 198 10.04 -20.52 0.99
N ALA A 199 11.16 -20.85 1.68
CA ALA A 199 12.51 -20.61 1.19
C ALA A 199 12.79 -21.38 -0.13
N PHE A 200 12.30 -22.61 -0.23
CA PHE A 200 12.39 -23.36 -1.48
C PHE A 200 11.65 -22.69 -2.64
N ARG A 201 10.44 -22.16 -2.42
CA ARG A 201 9.73 -21.40 -3.46
C ARG A 201 10.50 -20.15 -3.86
N PHE A 202 11.08 -19.42 -2.92
CA PHE A 202 11.96 -18.29 -3.21
C PHE A 202 13.14 -18.70 -4.10
N PHE A 203 13.85 -19.80 -3.80
CA PHE A 203 14.94 -20.28 -4.66
C PHE A 203 14.47 -20.64 -6.07
N ARG A 204 13.27 -21.23 -6.17
CA ARG A 204 12.69 -21.52 -7.48
C ARG A 204 12.38 -20.27 -8.28
N GLN A 205 11.90 -19.19 -7.63
CA GLN A 205 11.64 -17.91 -8.31
C GLN A 205 12.88 -17.28 -8.94
N LEU A 206 14.06 -17.54 -8.37
CA LEU A 206 15.31 -17.02 -8.94
C LEU A 206 15.72 -17.72 -10.24
N LEU A 207 15.27 -18.95 -10.47
CA LEU A 207 15.75 -19.82 -11.53
C LEU A 207 14.66 -20.24 -12.54
N ASN A 208 13.38 -20.03 -12.21
CA ASN A 208 12.24 -20.38 -13.07
C ASN A 208 11.31 -19.19 -13.17
N TYR A 209 10.85 -18.88 -14.37
CA TYR A 209 10.03 -17.67 -14.61
C TYR A 209 8.55 -17.99 -14.89
N ALA A 210 8.24 -19.21 -15.31
CA ALA A 210 6.86 -19.63 -15.51
C ALA A 210 6.15 -19.86 -14.16
N PRO A 211 5.00 -19.22 -13.86
CA PRO A 211 4.33 -19.31 -12.56
C PRO A 211 4.04 -20.73 -12.10
N HIS A 212 3.59 -21.61 -13.00
CA HIS A 212 3.28 -23.01 -12.68
C HIS A 212 4.50 -23.81 -12.22
N LYS A 213 5.71 -23.42 -12.63
CA LYS A 213 6.96 -24.06 -12.20
C LYS A 213 7.41 -23.59 -10.82
N VAL A 214 7.02 -22.40 -10.43
CA VAL A 214 7.30 -21.87 -9.09
C VAL A 214 6.32 -22.41 -8.05
N GLU A 215 5.03 -22.37 -8.36
CA GLU A 215 3.95 -22.67 -7.40
C GLU A 215 3.58 -24.14 -7.34
N GLY A 216 3.72 -24.86 -8.46
CA GLY A 216 3.29 -26.27 -8.61
C GLY A 216 4.22 -27.30 -8.01
N VAL A 217 5.41 -26.93 -7.49
CA VAL A 217 6.42 -27.86 -7.00
C VAL A 217 6.59 -27.72 -5.50
N SER A 218 6.37 -28.83 -4.78
CA SER A 218 6.60 -28.92 -3.34
C SER A 218 8.01 -29.40 -3.00
N LEU A 219 8.48 -29.02 -1.80
CA LEU A 219 9.74 -29.49 -1.27
C LEU A 219 9.75 -31.01 -1.08
N LYS A 220 10.80 -31.68 -1.58
CA LYS A 220 11.05 -33.10 -1.40
C LYS A 220 12.09 -33.30 -0.28
N TYR A 221 11.85 -34.25 0.61
CA TYR A 221 12.72 -34.45 1.78
C TYR A 221 13.92 -35.35 1.53
N ASP A 222 13.87 -36.17 0.49
CA ASP A 222 14.86 -37.20 0.16
C ASP A 222 15.76 -36.81 -1.04
N THR A 223 15.60 -35.61 -1.57
CA THR A 223 16.29 -35.15 -2.77
C THR A 223 17.04 -33.83 -2.48
N HIS A 224 18.30 -33.72 -2.92
CA HIS A 224 19.05 -32.49 -2.81
C HIS A 224 18.45 -31.35 -3.64
N LEU A 225 18.51 -30.11 -3.13
CA LEU A 225 17.87 -28.95 -3.76
C LEU A 225 18.33 -28.68 -5.18
N ASP A 226 19.62 -28.88 -5.47
CA ASP A 226 20.21 -28.61 -6.78
C ASP A 226 19.62 -29.46 -7.91
N TYR A 227 19.02 -30.63 -7.58
CA TYR A 227 18.41 -31.49 -8.60
C TYR A 227 17.05 -30.99 -9.11
N TYR A 228 16.32 -30.19 -8.34
CA TYR A 228 14.96 -29.81 -8.69
C TYR A 228 14.58 -28.35 -8.39
N VAL A 229 15.53 -27.55 -7.92
CA VAL A 229 15.30 -26.10 -7.75
C VAL A 229 15.21 -25.39 -9.11
N ALA A 230 15.92 -25.89 -10.12
CA ALA A 230 15.80 -25.49 -11.53
C ALA A 230 15.43 -26.73 -12.35
N ASP A 231 14.31 -26.70 -13.03
CA ASP A 231 13.82 -27.80 -13.85
C ASP A 231 13.56 -27.42 -15.32
N SER A 232 14.07 -26.27 -15.72
CA SER A 232 13.94 -25.74 -17.08
C SER A 232 15.20 -25.90 -17.88
N ALA A 233 15.08 -26.19 -19.17
CA ALA A 233 16.18 -26.09 -20.10
C ALA A 233 16.67 -24.63 -20.20
N ILE A 234 17.94 -24.44 -20.28
CA ILE A 234 18.60 -23.15 -20.40
C ILE A 234 19.41 -23.13 -21.69
N ASP A 235 18.95 -22.34 -22.66
CA ASP A 235 19.70 -22.13 -23.88
C ASP A 235 20.50 -20.84 -23.75
N CYS A 236 21.83 -20.96 -23.88
CA CYS A 236 22.75 -19.85 -23.70
C CYS A 236 23.12 -19.25 -25.05
N HIS A 237 22.67 -18.02 -25.30
CA HIS A 237 23.06 -17.19 -26.42
C HIS A 237 24.03 -16.09 -25.98
N ARG A 238 24.73 -15.49 -26.92
CA ARG A 238 25.72 -14.44 -26.59
C ARG A 238 25.10 -13.20 -25.91
N GLY A 239 23.86 -12.86 -26.21
CA GLY A 239 23.22 -11.66 -25.73
C GLY A 239 22.03 -11.88 -24.80
N HIS A 240 21.59 -13.13 -24.64
CA HIS A 240 20.46 -13.50 -23.75
C HIS A 240 20.52 -14.99 -23.40
N LEU A 241 19.86 -15.34 -22.30
CA LEU A 241 19.51 -16.73 -22.00
C LEU A 241 18.05 -16.93 -22.38
N HIS A 242 17.71 -18.15 -22.82
CA HIS A 242 16.32 -18.57 -23.01
C HIS A 242 15.97 -19.60 -21.94
N VAL A 243 14.99 -19.27 -21.08
CA VAL A 243 14.58 -20.08 -19.93
C VAL A 243 13.04 -20.05 -19.82
N ASP A 244 12.39 -21.20 -19.78
CA ASP A 244 10.93 -21.31 -19.61
C ASP A 244 10.08 -20.58 -20.68
N GLY A 245 10.62 -20.34 -21.87
CA GLY A 245 9.96 -19.54 -22.91
C GLY A 245 10.09 -18.03 -22.67
N TYR A 246 11.00 -17.62 -21.80
CA TYR A 246 11.38 -16.22 -21.56
C TYR A 246 12.79 -15.95 -22.05
N ASP A 247 12.99 -14.83 -22.69
CA ASP A 247 14.32 -14.28 -22.91
C ASP A 247 14.78 -13.54 -21.69
N VAL A 248 16.03 -13.77 -21.27
CA VAL A 248 16.60 -13.28 -20.02
C VAL A 248 17.87 -12.49 -20.32
N LYS A 249 17.99 -11.28 -19.81
CA LYS A 249 19.18 -10.46 -19.85
C LYS A 249 19.62 -10.12 -18.44
N VAL A 250 20.91 -10.03 -18.24
CA VAL A 250 21.50 -9.68 -16.94
C VAL A 250 22.29 -8.41 -17.06
N LEU A 251 21.97 -7.46 -16.19
CA LEU A 251 22.68 -6.20 -16.04
C LEU A 251 23.47 -6.26 -14.72
N THR A 252 24.70 -5.79 -14.73
CA THR A 252 25.53 -5.71 -13.52
C THR A 252 26.08 -4.31 -13.33
N MET A 253 26.16 -3.86 -12.08
CA MET A 253 26.76 -2.57 -11.76
C MET A 253 28.27 -2.63 -11.99
N LYS A 254 28.72 -1.89 -13.00
CA LYS A 254 30.14 -1.77 -13.35
C LYS A 254 30.78 -0.55 -12.70
N GLU A 255 30.07 0.55 -12.69
CA GLU A 255 30.48 1.80 -12.07
C GLU A 255 29.39 2.26 -11.11
N PRO A 256 29.73 2.50 -9.84
CA PRO A 256 28.73 3.00 -8.90
C PRO A 256 28.36 4.43 -9.25
N PRO A 257 27.20 4.91 -8.84
CA PRO A 257 26.84 6.31 -8.96
C PRO A 257 27.90 7.23 -8.35
N ALA A 258 28.11 8.41 -8.95
CA ALA A 258 29.09 9.39 -8.48
C ALA A 258 28.77 9.87 -7.05
N LYS A 259 27.48 9.96 -6.71
CA LYS A 259 26.97 10.23 -5.36
C LYS A 259 25.79 9.31 -5.07
N THR A 260 25.77 8.78 -3.85
CA THR A 260 24.62 8.01 -3.37
C THR A 260 23.77 8.85 -2.42
N PHE A 261 22.49 8.53 -2.35
CA PHE A 261 21.55 9.16 -1.44
C PHE A 261 20.50 8.13 -0.98
N ALA A 262 19.82 8.45 0.09
CA ALA A 262 18.88 7.55 0.74
C ALA A 262 17.80 7.03 -0.23
N THR A 263 17.60 5.72 -0.25
CA THR A 263 16.61 5.00 -1.08
C THR A 263 16.77 5.20 -2.59
N MET A 264 18.00 5.40 -3.05
CA MET A 264 18.33 5.71 -4.43
C MET A 264 17.74 4.73 -5.47
N LEU A 265 17.61 3.45 -5.13
CA LEU A 265 17.08 2.42 -6.04
C LEU A 265 15.54 2.29 -6.01
N GLN A 266 14.83 3.18 -5.30
CA GLN A 266 13.36 3.16 -5.25
C GLN A 266 12.72 3.25 -6.65
N ASP A 267 13.33 3.97 -7.58
CA ASP A 267 12.82 4.16 -8.94
C ASP A 267 12.75 2.86 -9.74
N LEU A 268 13.52 1.82 -9.35
CA LEU A 268 13.35 0.49 -9.90
C LEU A 268 11.95 -0.09 -9.63
N CYS A 269 11.35 0.26 -8.50
CA CYS A 269 10.00 -0.19 -8.18
C CYS A 269 8.95 0.35 -9.17
N ALA A 270 9.19 1.51 -9.77
CA ALA A 270 8.28 2.15 -10.72
C ALA A 270 8.37 1.60 -12.15
N ILE A 271 9.47 0.92 -12.54
CA ILE A 271 9.65 0.40 -13.89
C ILE A 271 8.57 -0.63 -14.24
N PRO A 272 7.78 -0.44 -15.32
CA PRO A 272 6.68 -1.34 -15.67
C PRO A 272 7.19 -2.61 -16.39
N SER A 273 7.97 -3.42 -15.68
CA SER A 273 8.54 -4.65 -16.25
C SER A 273 8.82 -5.71 -15.19
N THR A 274 9.16 -6.91 -15.64
CA THR A 274 9.53 -8.04 -14.81
C THR A 274 11.03 -8.15 -14.66
N PHE A 275 11.52 -8.18 -13.44
CA PHE A 275 12.93 -8.36 -13.15
C PHE A 275 13.19 -8.85 -11.72
N ILE A 276 14.39 -9.33 -11.49
CA ILE A 276 14.94 -9.66 -10.18
C ILE A 276 16.18 -8.77 -9.97
N ALA A 277 16.14 -7.86 -9.00
CA ALA A 277 17.31 -7.15 -8.54
C ALA A 277 17.92 -7.87 -7.34
N CYS A 278 19.21 -8.08 -7.36
CA CYS A 278 19.97 -8.74 -6.29
C CYS A 278 21.15 -7.85 -5.90
N LEU A 279 21.17 -7.38 -4.65
CA LEU A 279 22.29 -6.69 -4.03
C LEU A 279 23.02 -7.67 -3.11
N GLU A 280 24.23 -8.05 -3.46
CA GLU A 280 25.12 -8.88 -2.63
C GLU A 280 26.13 -7.98 -1.91
N TRP A 281 26.33 -8.22 -0.63
CA TRP A 281 27.32 -7.51 0.16
C TRP A 281 28.01 -8.44 1.16
N GLN A 282 29.33 -8.21 1.33
CA GLN A 282 30.16 -8.87 2.34
C GLN A 282 31.21 -7.89 2.85
N ARG A 283 31.36 -7.77 4.15
CA ARG A 283 32.39 -6.92 4.75
C ARG A 283 33.78 -7.40 4.36
N VAL A 284 34.68 -6.45 4.03
CA VAL A 284 36.08 -6.72 3.78
C VAL A 284 36.90 -6.36 5.02
N PRO A 285 37.91 -7.17 5.40
CA PRO A 285 38.75 -6.82 6.55
C PRO A 285 39.40 -5.45 6.37
N ASN A 286 39.27 -4.58 7.38
CA ASN A 286 39.81 -3.23 7.35
C ASN A 286 41.31 -3.19 7.05
N ALA A 287 42.08 -4.19 7.55
CA ALA A 287 43.51 -4.30 7.27
C ALA A 287 43.82 -4.52 5.79
N THR A 288 42.97 -5.23 5.06
CA THR A 288 43.11 -5.45 3.61
C THR A 288 42.82 -4.16 2.84
N ILE A 289 41.71 -3.51 3.12
CA ILE A 289 41.33 -2.23 2.49
C ILE A 289 42.38 -1.15 2.76
N ARG A 290 42.84 -1.05 4.01
CA ARG A 290 43.88 -0.08 4.36
C ARG A 290 45.15 -0.29 3.51
N ARG A 291 45.61 -1.52 3.37
CA ARG A 291 46.78 -1.83 2.53
C ARG A 291 46.56 -1.46 1.07
N GLU A 292 45.38 -1.75 0.53
CA GLU A 292 45.03 -1.42 -0.85
C GLU A 292 44.94 0.10 -1.05
N LEU A 293 44.27 0.82 -0.17
CA LEU A 293 44.14 2.28 -0.23
C LEU A 293 45.51 2.96 -0.16
N HIS A 294 46.38 2.53 0.78
CA HIS A 294 47.74 3.05 0.88
C HIS A 294 48.60 2.74 -0.35
N ALA A 295 48.46 1.53 -0.89
CA ALA A 295 49.21 1.14 -2.10
C ALA A 295 48.78 1.97 -3.33
N ARG A 296 47.44 2.12 -3.53
CA ARG A 296 46.89 2.94 -4.61
C ARG A 296 47.22 4.42 -4.42
N ARG A 297 47.06 4.97 -3.21
CA ARG A 297 47.41 6.34 -2.89
C ARG A 297 48.85 6.66 -3.18
N ARG A 298 49.79 5.74 -2.81
CA ARG A 298 51.21 5.88 -3.11
C ARG A 298 51.47 5.83 -4.62
N HIS A 299 50.80 4.95 -5.34
CA HIS A 299 50.89 4.88 -6.80
C HIS A 299 50.48 6.19 -7.48
N PHE A 300 49.31 6.73 -7.16
CA PHE A 300 48.85 7.99 -7.76
C PHE A 300 49.62 9.19 -7.24
N PHE A 301 50.09 9.16 -5.99
CA PHE A 301 50.98 10.22 -5.46
C PHE A 301 52.28 10.29 -6.28
N ASN A 302 52.89 9.16 -6.60
CA ASN A 302 54.09 9.11 -7.43
C ASN A 302 53.80 9.49 -8.89
N LYS A 303 52.63 9.20 -9.40
CA LYS A 303 52.18 9.57 -10.75
C LYS A 303 51.85 11.04 -10.90
N ARG A 304 51.50 11.72 -9.80
CA ARG A 304 51.09 13.13 -9.78
C ARG A 304 52.15 14.07 -10.35
N VAL A 305 53.41 13.74 -10.15
CA VAL A 305 54.54 14.53 -10.65
C VAL A 305 55.22 13.74 -11.79
N SER A 306 55.31 14.34 -12.98
CA SER A 306 55.94 13.74 -14.13
C SER A 306 57.43 13.43 -13.83
N LEU A 307 57.91 12.23 -14.21
CA LEU A 307 59.32 11.87 -14.10
C LEU A 307 60.23 12.88 -14.82
N MET A 308 59.73 13.58 -15.84
CA MET A 308 60.46 14.63 -16.51
C MET A 308 60.81 15.83 -15.61
N ASN A 309 60.01 16.11 -14.60
CA ASN A 309 60.27 17.18 -13.65
C ASN A 309 61.41 16.84 -12.66
N TYR A 310 61.75 15.56 -12.51
CA TYR A 310 62.91 15.14 -11.72
C TYR A 310 64.23 15.16 -12.49
N VAL A 311 64.13 15.22 -13.80
CA VAL A 311 65.33 15.20 -14.68
C VAL A 311 65.82 16.64 -15.03
N SER A 312 64.95 17.66 -14.98
CA SER A 312 65.28 19.06 -15.18
C SER A 312 65.65 19.74 -13.86
N SER A 313 66.91 19.97 -13.60
CA SER A 313 67.44 20.57 -12.36
C SER A 313 67.08 22.04 -12.13
N GLU A 314 66.26 22.69 -12.97
CA GLU A 314 65.99 24.14 -12.95
C GLU A 314 64.51 24.49 -12.74
N THR A 315 63.60 23.53 -12.56
CA THR A 315 62.15 23.82 -12.39
C THR A 315 61.87 24.22 -10.94
N ARG A 316 61.30 25.40 -10.72
CA ARG A 316 60.82 25.83 -9.42
C ARG A 316 59.60 24.97 -9.03
N PRO A 317 59.38 24.72 -7.72
CA PRO A 317 58.22 23.93 -7.25
C PRO A 317 56.85 24.43 -7.73
N GLU A 318 56.81 25.74 -8.10
CA GLU A 318 55.56 26.43 -8.55
C GLU A 318 55.26 26.15 -10.04
N ASP A 319 56.27 25.76 -10.84
CA ASP A 319 56.16 25.48 -12.27
C ASP A 319 56.01 23.97 -12.60
N MET A 320 55.88 23.12 -11.60
CA MET A 320 55.73 21.68 -11.81
C MET A 320 54.37 21.35 -12.38
N LEU A 321 54.32 20.80 -13.60
CA LEU A 321 53.12 20.21 -14.19
C LEU A 321 52.59 19.07 -13.30
N VAL A 322 51.49 19.33 -12.61
CA VAL A 322 50.77 18.37 -11.78
C VAL A 322 49.67 17.73 -12.62
N ASP A 323 49.58 16.42 -12.60
CA ASP A 323 48.42 15.71 -13.14
C ASP A 323 47.26 15.90 -12.17
N ASP A 324 46.34 16.80 -12.53
CA ASP A 324 45.18 17.15 -11.71
C ASP A 324 44.29 15.94 -11.43
N SER A 325 44.18 15.01 -12.35
CA SER A 325 43.38 13.80 -12.16
C SER A 325 44.02 12.87 -11.13
N ALA A 326 45.34 12.73 -11.16
CA ALA A 326 46.06 11.96 -10.15
C ALA A 326 46.01 12.65 -8.76
N ALA A 327 46.05 13.99 -8.73
CA ALA A 327 45.91 14.77 -7.49
C ALA A 327 44.51 14.61 -6.88
N ALA A 328 43.44 14.71 -7.67
CA ALA A 328 42.07 14.44 -7.25
C ALA A 328 41.93 13.02 -6.66
N THR A 329 42.44 12.02 -7.36
CA THR A 329 42.40 10.61 -6.88
C THR A 329 43.13 10.42 -5.55
N VAL A 330 44.28 11.08 -5.35
CA VAL A 330 45.02 11.03 -4.06
C VAL A 330 44.18 11.63 -2.92
N ASN A 331 43.44 12.71 -3.17
CA ASN A 331 42.55 13.33 -2.19
C ASN A 331 41.34 12.41 -1.86
N GLU A 332 40.70 11.83 -2.85
CA GLU A 332 39.59 10.87 -2.65
C GLU A 332 40.04 9.62 -1.86
N LEU A 333 41.17 9.07 -2.19
CA LEU A 333 41.76 7.95 -1.43
C LEU A 333 42.12 8.38 0.01
N GLY A 334 42.54 9.63 0.22
CA GLY A 334 42.77 10.22 1.53
C GLY A 334 41.46 10.33 2.33
N GLN A 335 40.41 10.82 1.73
CA GLN A 335 39.06 10.88 2.34
C GLN A 335 38.58 9.46 2.71
N SER A 336 38.75 8.47 1.81
CA SER A 336 38.39 7.08 2.07
C SER A 336 39.11 6.50 3.29
N LEU A 337 40.38 6.87 3.51
CA LEU A 337 41.14 6.50 4.72
C LEU A 337 40.57 7.19 5.97
N THR A 338 40.21 8.46 5.87
CA THR A 338 39.58 9.22 6.97
C THR A 338 38.24 8.59 7.38
N GLU A 339 37.41 8.20 6.41
CA GLU A 339 36.17 7.50 6.67
C GLU A 339 36.37 6.19 7.43
N LEU A 340 37.41 5.43 7.06
CA LEU A 340 37.74 4.16 7.68
C LEU A 340 38.30 4.34 9.11
N GLU A 341 39.17 5.33 9.34
CA GLU A 341 39.97 5.47 10.57
C GLU A 341 39.31 6.40 11.60
N VAL A 342 38.69 7.47 11.14
CA VAL A 342 38.11 8.51 12.01
C VAL A 342 36.63 8.29 12.23
N HIS A 343 35.88 8.01 11.16
CA HIS A 343 34.42 7.90 11.25
C HIS A 343 33.93 6.47 11.54
N GLY A 344 34.82 5.50 11.67
CA GLY A 344 34.48 4.11 11.99
C GLY A 344 33.61 3.43 10.94
N ARG A 345 33.64 3.96 9.71
CA ARG A 345 33.02 3.34 8.55
C ARG A 345 33.85 2.17 8.06
N PHE A 346 33.28 1.29 7.27
CA PHE A 346 33.98 0.13 6.75
C PHE A 346 33.56 -0.15 5.32
N PHE A 347 34.45 -0.81 4.58
CA PHE A 347 34.18 -1.21 3.22
C PHE A 347 33.65 -2.63 3.16
N GLY A 348 32.81 -2.87 2.17
CA GLY A 348 32.36 -4.19 1.78
C GLY A 348 32.51 -4.41 0.28
N ALA A 349 32.71 -5.67 -0.09
CA ALA A 349 32.58 -6.11 -1.47
C ALA A 349 31.10 -6.16 -1.79
N CYS A 350 30.67 -5.29 -2.69
CA CYS A 350 29.28 -5.11 -3.09
C CYS A 350 29.11 -5.42 -4.57
N SER A 351 28.03 -6.05 -4.95
CA SER A 351 27.59 -6.16 -6.33
C SER A 351 26.10 -5.99 -6.43
N LEU A 352 25.64 -5.38 -7.52
CA LEU A 352 24.24 -5.30 -7.88
C LEU A 352 24.06 -5.93 -9.25
N SER A 353 23.14 -6.89 -9.32
CA SER A 353 22.75 -7.57 -10.56
C SER A 353 21.24 -7.44 -10.74
N LEU A 354 20.82 -7.13 -11.97
CA LEU A 354 19.42 -7.11 -12.38
C LEU A 354 19.22 -8.17 -13.47
N VAL A 355 18.32 -9.09 -13.22
CA VAL A 355 17.91 -10.12 -14.17
C VAL A 355 16.55 -9.70 -14.72
N ALA A 356 16.53 -9.12 -15.93
CA ALA A 356 15.32 -8.76 -16.64
C ALA A 356 14.88 -9.93 -17.53
N TYR A 357 13.56 -10.22 -17.57
CA TYR A 357 13.01 -11.33 -18.37
C TYR A 357 11.63 -10.98 -18.91
N ASP A 358 11.38 -11.36 -20.16
CA ASP A 358 10.07 -11.24 -20.81
C ASP A 358 9.95 -12.29 -21.91
N ARG A 359 8.72 -12.60 -22.33
CA ARG A 359 8.44 -13.44 -23.49
C ARG A 359 8.54 -12.65 -24.79
N ASP A 360 8.35 -11.33 -24.72
CA ASP A 360 8.45 -10.42 -25.83
C ASP A 360 9.82 -9.74 -25.84
N PRO A 361 10.66 -9.97 -26.84
CA PRO A 361 12.01 -9.36 -26.94
C PRO A 361 12.00 -7.83 -26.97
N GLU A 362 10.94 -7.20 -27.50
CA GLU A 362 10.84 -5.73 -27.54
C GLU A 362 10.53 -5.17 -26.15
N ARG A 363 9.64 -5.81 -25.38
CA ARG A 363 9.39 -5.46 -23.99
C ARG A 363 10.65 -5.64 -23.14
N LEU A 364 11.39 -6.72 -23.37
CA LEU A 364 12.65 -6.96 -22.67
C LEU A 364 13.69 -5.86 -22.97
N ARG A 365 13.82 -5.40 -24.23
CA ARG A 365 14.70 -4.28 -24.56
C ARG A 365 14.29 -2.99 -23.86
N THR A 366 13.01 -2.69 -23.86
CA THR A 366 12.47 -1.51 -23.15
C THR A 366 12.77 -1.59 -21.67
N SER A 367 12.56 -2.75 -21.05
CA SER A 367 12.84 -3.02 -19.64
C SER A 367 14.31 -2.76 -19.28
N VAL A 368 15.20 -3.28 -20.11
CA VAL A 368 16.66 -3.08 -19.96
C VAL A 368 17.02 -1.61 -20.06
N ALA A 369 16.44 -0.88 -21.04
CA ALA A 369 16.70 0.54 -21.23
C ALA A 369 16.22 1.37 -20.02
N GLU A 370 15.05 1.08 -19.47
CA GLU A 370 14.55 1.77 -18.28
C GLU A 370 15.41 1.47 -17.04
N CYS A 371 15.87 0.22 -16.85
CA CYS A 371 16.78 -0.10 -15.78
C CYS A 371 18.12 0.67 -15.90
N VAL A 372 18.68 0.76 -17.12
CA VAL A 372 19.91 1.53 -17.36
C VAL A 372 19.73 3.01 -17.11
N LYS A 373 18.56 3.57 -17.49
CA LYS A 373 18.22 4.98 -17.29
C LYS A 373 18.21 5.40 -15.82
N VAL A 374 17.71 4.54 -14.91
CA VAL A 374 17.74 4.82 -13.45
C VAL A 374 19.15 5.07 -12.96
N PHE A 375 20.13 4.30 -13.42
CA PHE A 375 21.54 4.46 -13.03
C PHE A 375 22.22 5.59 -13.76
N ALA A 376 21.98 5.74 -15.06
CA ALA A 376 22.58 6.79 -15.87
C ALA A 376 22.17 8.19 -15.40
N GLY A 377 20.97 8.35 -14.86
CA GLY A 377 20.50 9.61 -14.27
C GLY A 377 21.31 10.07 -13.05
N HIS A 378 22.17 9.18 -12.50
CA HIS A 378 23.00 9.45 -11.32
C HIS A 378 24.49 9.19 -11.59
N ASP A 379 24.93 9.29 -12.83
CA ASP A 379 26.32 9.03 -13.27
C ASP A 379 26.83 7.63 -12.91
N GLY A 380 25.95 6.66 -12.74
CA GLY A 380 26.27 5.26 -12.57
C GLY A 380 26.13 4.47 -13.87
N ALA A 381 26.79 3.33 -13.97
CA ALA A 381 26.71 2.49 -15.15
C ALA A 381 26.31 1.05 -14.83
N LEU A 382 25.21 0.61 -15.43
CA LEU A 382 24.88 -0.80 -15.57
C LEU A 382 25.43 -1.33 -16.88
N PHE A 383 26.05 -2.48 -16.82
CA PHE A 383 26.63 -3.19 -17.96
C PHE A 383 25.76 -4.39 -18.32
N GLU A 384 25.29 -4.47 -19.57
CA GLU A 384 24.60 -5.67 -20.08
C GLU A 384 25.62 -6.78 -20.33
N GLU A 385 25.50 -7.87 -19.57
CA GLU A 385 26.44 -8.98 -19.64
C GLU A 385 26.21 -9.81 -20.92
N SER A 386 27.30 -10.14 -21.57
CA SER A 386 27.30 -11.00 -22.76
C SER A 386 28.17 -12.27 -22.55
N TYR A 387 29.47 -12.09 -22.41
CA TYR A 387 30.40 -13.21 -22.20
C TYR A 387 30.33 -13.82 -20.79
N ASN A 388 29.91 -13.01 -19.81
CA ASN A 388 29.78 -13.42 -18.40
C ASN A 388 28.29 -13.68 -18.03
N LEU A 389 27.41 -13.76 -18.99
CA LEU A 389 25.96 -13.77 -18.80
C LEU A 389 25.50 -14.92 -17.90
N LEU A 390 25.91 -16.16 -18.17
CA LEU A 390 25.54 -17.31 -17.36
C LEU A 390 26.07 -17.22 -15.93
N ASN A 391 27.30 -16.77 -15.72
CA ASN A 391 27.86 -16.58 -14.38
C ASN A 391 27.08 -15.47 -13.62
N ALA A 392 26.77 -14.35 -14.27
CA ALA A 392 26.05 -13.27 -13.67
C ALA A 392 24.62 -13.68 -13.28
N TRP A 393 23.98 -14.51 -14.13
CA TRP A 393 22.68 -15.10 -13.81
C TRP A 393 22.73 -16.06 -12.62
N LEU A 394 23.72 -16.94 -12.57
CA LEU A 394 23.91 -17.88 -11.46
C LEU A 394 24.35 -17.18 -10.17
N ALA A 395 25.02 -16.05 -10.26
CA ALA A 395 25.47 -15.27 -9.10
C ALA A 395 24.34 -14.75 -8.21
N VAL A 396 23.11 -14.64 -8.76
CA VAL A 396 21.96 -14.21 -7.96
C VAL A 396 21.46 -15.30 -7.00
N VAL A 397 21.88 -16.54 -7.17
CA VAL A 397 21.51 -17.64 -6.26
C VAL A 397 22.34 -17.53 -4.98
N PRO A 398 21.72 -17.53 -3.79
CA PRO A 398 22.46 -17.48 -2.53
C PRO A 398 23.47 -18.64 -2.42
N GLY A 399 24.70 -18.31 -2.04
CA GLY A 399 25.80 -19.27 -2.00
C GLY A 399 26.60 -19.40 -3.29
N ASN A 400 26.12 -18.90 -4.41
CA ASN A 400 26.84 -18.93 -5.70
C ASN A 400 27.82 -17.76 -5.88
N ALA A 401 28.28 -17.16 -4.80
CA ALA A 401 29.15 -15.99 -4.82
C ALA A 401 30.43 -16.16 -5.67
N ALA A 402 30.88 -17.37 -5.88
CA ALA A 402 32.06 -17.67 -6.74
C ALA A 402 31.83 -17.32 -8.22
N HIS A 403 30.57 -17.28 -8.68
CA HIS A 403 30.21 -16.89 -10.04
C HIS A 403 30.16 -15.36 -10.21
N ASN A 404 30.13 -14.59 -9.10
CA ASN A 404 30.06 -13.14 -9.15
C ASN A 404 31.47 -12.55 -9.45
N LEU A 405 31.63 -12.08 -10.67
CA LEU A 405 32.89 -11.48 -11.13
C LEU A 405 32.90 -9.94 -11.01
N ARG A 406 31.78 -9.34 -10.70
CA ARG A 406 31.63 -7.89 -10.60
C ARG A 406 31.39 -7.47 -9.15
N ARG A 407 32.45 -7.18 -8.43
CA ARG A 407 32.40 -6.70 -7.05
C ARG A 407 33.16 -5.39 -6.93
N LEU A 408 32.49 -4.43 -6.34
CA LEU A 408 32.98 -3.09 -6.06
C LEU A 408 33.24 -2.94 -4.57
N ALA A 409 34.28 -2.25 -4.19
CA ALA A 409 34.54 -1.90 -2.80
C ALA A 409 33.76 -0.60 -2.48
N LEU A 410 32.68 -0.70 -1.73
CA LEU A 410 31.85 0.42 -1.32
C LEU A 410 31.82 0.57 0.19
N LEU A 411 31.68 1.81 0.67
CA LEU A 411 31.44 2.08 2.09
C LEU A 411 30.06 1.55 2.50
N ASN A 412 29.93 1.13 3.77
CA ASN A 412 28.65 0.69 4.34
C ASN A 412 27.54 1.71 4.18
N THR A 413 27.83 2.99 4.21
CA THR A 413 26.86 4.08 3.94
C THR A 413 26.37 4.07 2.51
N ASN A 414 27.28 3.95 1.51
CA ASN A 414 26.88 3.87 0.11
C ASN A 414 26.03 2.62 -0.18
N VAL A 415 26.38 1.48 0.45
CA VAL A 415 25.60 0.26 0.33
C VAL A 415 24.21 0.42 0.95
N ALA A 416 24.10 1.14 2.06
CA ALA A 416 22.82 1.44 2.68
C ALA A 416 21.94 2.32 1.78
N ASP A 417 22.50 3.29 1.09
CA ASP A 417 21.79 4.11 0.10
C ASP A 417 21.26 3.28 -1.09
N LEU A 418 22.00 2.25 -1.49
CA LEU A 418 21.64 1.30 -2.56
C LEU A 418 20.74 0.16 -2.07
N SER A 419 20.28 0.17 -0.82
CA SER A 419 19.47 -0.92 -0.26
C SER A 419 18.12 -1.10 -0.96
N LEU A 420 17.74 -2.38 -1.13
CA LEU A 420 16.46 -2.78 -1.71
C LEU A 420 15.41 -2.97 -0.59
N LEU A 421 15.04 -1.89 0.10
CA LEU A 421 14.04 -1.89 1.17
C LEU A 421 12.71 -1.23 0.76
N CYS A 422 12.71 -0.53 -0.36
CA CYS A 422 11.53 0.12 -0.91
C CYS A 422 10.65 -0.87 -1.69
N THR A 423 9.35 -0.71 -1.56
CA THR A 423 8.34 -1.50 -2.26
C THR A 423 7.11 -0.65 -2.59
N LEU A 424 6.12 -1.27 -3.20
CA LEU A 424 4.78 -0.75 -3.38
C LEU A 424 3.80 -1.75 -2.75
N HIS A 425 3.18 -1.38 -1.65
CA HIS A 425 2.25 -2.26 -0.96
C HIS A 425 0.99 -2.51 -1.78
N THR A 426 0.57 -3.75 -1.85
CA THR A 426 -0.63 -4.19 -2.58
C THR A 426 -1.87 -4.33 -1.68
N GLY A 427 -1.79 -3.95 -0.39
CA GLY A 427 -2.87 -4.09 0.57
C GLY A 427 -3.14 -5.56 0.97
N GLN A 428 -4.23 -5.77 1.68
CA GLN A 428 -4.64 -7.10 2.16
C GLN A 428 -5.78 -7.64 1.29
N ARG A 429 -5.61 -8.82 0.72
CA ARG A 429 -6.61 -9.47 -0.16
C ARG A 429 -7.90 -9.85 0.56
N THR A 430 -7.86 -10.01 1.86
CA THR A 430 -9.01 -10.32 2.70
C THR A 430 -9.19 -9.29 3.81
N SER A 431 -10.40 -9.17 4.33
CA SER A 431 -10.76 -8.32 5.46
C SER A 431 -10.89 -9.16 6.71
N ALA A 432 -9.91 -9.09 7.61
CA ALA A 432 -9.95 -9.79 8.90
C ALA A 432 -11.17 -9.39 9.74
N HIS A 433 -11.55 -8.10 9.72
CA HIS A 433 -12.72 -7.59 10.45
C HIS A 433 -14.04 -8.20 9.95
N LEU A 434 -14.14 -8.50 8.66
CA LEU A 434 -15.32 -9.11 8.04
C LEU A 434 -15.22 -10.63 7.90
N GLY A 435 -14.43 -11.31 8.75
CA GLY A 435 -14.30 -12.77 8.78
C GLY A 435 -13.55 -13.31 7.57
N ASP A 436 -12.46 -12.67 7.20
CA ASP A 436 -11.59 -13.01 6.07
C ASP A 436 -12.28 -13.04 4.68
N ARG A 437 -13.40 -12.31 4.56
CA ARG A 437 -14.04 -12.09 3.25
C ARG A 437 -13.10 -11.31 2.33
N PRO A 438 -13.22 -11.46 1.00
CA PRO A 438 -12.40 -10.71 0.04
C PRO A 438 -12.41 -9.21 0.29
N CYS A 439 -11.31 -8.52 -0.05
CA CYS A 439 -11.19 -7.07 0.11
C CYS A 439 -12.33 -6.32 -0.58
N LEU A 440 -12.69 -5.13 -0.11
CA LEU A 440 -13.82 -4.38 -0.64
C LEU A 440 -13.66 -4.12 -2.14
N ALA A 441 -12.50 -3.62 -2.55
CA ALA A 441 -12.22 -3.32 -3.95
C ALA A 441 -10.71 -3.39 -4.22
N VAL A 442 -10.34 -3.56 -5.49
CA VAL A 442 -8.96 -3.48 -5.94
C VAL A 442 -8.83 -2.22 -6.80
N PHE A 443 -7.97 -1.31 -6.38
CA PHE A 443 -7.56 -0.15 -7.17
C PHE A 443 -6.29 -0.45 -7.96
N GLU A 444 -6.08 0.27 -9.04
CA GLU A 444 -4.80 0.35 -9.73
C GLU A 444 -4.06 1.58 -9.21
N THR A 445 -2.76 1.47 -8.97
CA THR A 445 -1.91 2.61 -8.58
C THR A 445 -1.24 3.24 -9.80
N ASP A 446 -0.65 4.41 -9.62
CA ASP A 446 0.12 5.10 -10.67
C ASP A 446 1.31 4.26 -11.17
N HIS A 447 1.85 3.43 -10.31
CA HIS A 447 2.97 2.54 -10.61
C HIS A 447 2.55 1.16 -11.14
N GLN A 448 1.30 1.04 -11.63
CA GLN A 448 0.77 -0.20 -12.21
C GLN A 448 0.84 -1.39 -11.24
N THR A 449 0.55 -1.15 -9.97
CA THR A 449 0.36 -2.20 -8.97
C THR A 449 -1.10 -2.27 -8.54
N PRO A 450 -1.66 -3.48 -8.32
CA PRO A 450 -2.99 -3.60 -7.73
C PRO A 450 -2.92 -3.27 -6.25
N TYR A 451 -3.89 -2.51 -5.75
CA TYR A 451 -4.04 -2.24 -4.33
C TYR A 451 -5.38 -2.75 -3.81
N CYS A 452 -5.34 -3.79 -3.00
CA CYS A 452 -6.52 -4.37 -2.34
C CYS A 452 -6.91 -3.49 -1.16
N TRP A 453 -8.02 -2.76 -1.32
CA TRP A 453 -8.52 -1.87 -0.30
C TRP A 453 -9.62 -2.53 0.52
N ASN A 454 -9.50 -2.48 1.84
CA ASN A 454 -10.51 -2.88 2.81
C ASN A 454 -11.13 -1.64 3.44
N LEU A 455 -12.46 -1.65 3.67
CA LEU A 455 -13.15 -0.54 4.31
C LEU A 455 -12.59 -0.25 5.70
N HIS A 456 -12.39 -1.32 6.48
CA HIS A 456 -11.91 -1.19 7.85
C HIS A 456 -10.38 -1.06 7.91
N TYR A 457 -9.93 -0.12 8.72
CA TYR A 457 -8.58 -0.09 9.27
C TYR A 457 -8.68 -0.55 10.71
N GLN A 458 -8.12 -1.73 11.03
CA GLN A 458 -8.40 -2.45 12.26
C GLN A 458 -9.91 -2.71 12.42
N ASP A 459 -10.58 -2.09 13.38
CA ASP A 459 -12.02 -2.22 13.65
C ASP A 459 -12.84 -1.00 13.21
N ILE A 460 -12.21 0.02 12.60
CA ILE A 460 -12.85 1.28 12.22
C ILE A 460 -13.04 1.34 10.72
N GLY A 461 -14.31 1.40 10.26
CA GLY A 461 -14.68 1.54 8.86
C GLY A 461 -14.96 2.98 8.40
N HIS A 462 -14.83 3.98 9.29
CA HIS A 462 -15.09 5.38 8.93
C HIS A 462 -14.09 5.91 7.92
N THR A 463 -14.60 6.59 6.90
CA THR A 463 -13.83 7.08 5.76
C THR A 463 -14.19 8.53 5.47
N LEU A 464 -13.19 9.38 5.30
CA LEU A 464 -13.34 10.77 4.85
C LEU A 464 -12.92 10.89 3.38
N ILE A 465 -13.74 11.53 2.57
CA ILE A 465 -13.44 11.86 1.16
C ILE A 465 -13.41 13.38 1.03
N GLN A 466 -12.26 13.95 0.72
CA GLN A 466 -12.08 15.39 0.55
C GLN A 466 -11.61 15.72 -0.86
N GLY A 467 -12.14 16.79 -1.44
CA GLY A 467 -11.69 17.26 -2.75
C GLY A 467 -12.54 18.41 -3.29
N ALA A 468 -11.96 19.20 -4.18
CA ALA A 468 -12.62 20.33 -4.81
C ALA A 468 -13.92 19.92 -5.54
N THR A 469 -14.77 20.90 -5.85
CA THR A 469 -15.96 20.67 -6.69
C THR A 469 -15.56 20.06 -8.04
N GLY A 470 -16.25 19.00 -8.44
CA GLY A 470 -15.97 18.30 -9.70
C GLY A 470 -14.73 17.42 -9.68
N SER A 471 -14.06 17.22 -8.54
CA SER A 471 -12.88 16.34 -8.41
C SER A 471 -13.21 14.84 -8.49
N GLY A 472 -14.49 14.44 -8.29
CA GLY A 472 -14.95 13.05 -8.37
C GLY A 472 -15.38 12.43 -7.03
N LYS A 473 -15.73 13.22 -6.00
CA LYS A 473 -16.18 12.73 -4.69
C LYS A 473 -17.35 11.75 -4.79
N SER A 474 -18.47 12.17 -5.37
CA SER A 474 -19.66 11.33 -5.49
C SER A 474 -19.41 10.10 -6.38
N PHE A 475 -18.50 10.20 -7.36
CA PHE A 475 -18.05 9.07 -8.18
C PHE A 475 -17.36 8.00 -7.30
N LEU A 476 -16.40 8.41 -6.48
CA LEU A 476 -15.70 7.51 -5.55
C LEU A 476 -16.66 6.93 -4.51
N SER A 477 -17.58 7.75 -3.98
CA SER A 477 -18.58 7.27 -3.03
C SER A 477 -19.50 6.22 -3.66
N ASN A 478 -19.99 6.44 -4.89
CA ASN A 478 -20.79 5.45 -5.65
C ASN A 478 -19.99 4.15 -5.87
N PHE A 479 -18.70 4.24 -6.20
CA PHE A 479 -17.81 3.08 -6.31
C PHE A 479 -17.76 2.31 -4.98
N ILE A 480 -17.53 2.99 -3.86
CA ILE A 480 -17.47 2.38 -2.53
C ILE A 480 -18.79 1.70 -2.19
N VAL A 481 -19.92 2.40 -2.36
CA VAL A 481 -21.26 1.86 -2.10
C VAL A 481 -21.51 0.59 -2.92
N THR A 482 -21.22 0.62 -4.22
CA THR A 482 -21.43 -0.51 -5.13
C THR A 482 -20.66 -1.75 -4.66
N HIS A 483 -19.37 -1.59 -4.41
CA HIS A 483 -18.52 -2.70 -4.00
C HIS A 483 -18.79 -3.18 -2.56
N ALA A 484 -19.32 -2.32 -1.69
CA ALA A 484 -19.74 -2.70 -0.35
C ALA A 484 -20.97 -3.63 -0.37
N GLN A 485 -21.81 -3.55 -1.42
CA GLN A 485 -23.03 -4.38 -1.51
C GLN A 485 -22.75 -5.88 -1.50
N LYS A 486 -21.52 -6.31 -1.85
CA LYS A 486 -21.13 -7.72 -1.76
C LYS A 486 -21.13 -8.27 -0.33
N TYR A 487 -21.16 -7.41 0.66
CA TYR A 487 -21.25 -7.78 2.08
C TYR A 487 -22.69 -7.74 2.61
N ASP A 488 -23.68 -7.44 1.76
CA ASP A 488 -25.09 -7.28 2.11
C ASP A 488 -25.33 -6.28 3.25
N PRO A 489 -24.76 -5.05 3.15
CA PRO A 489 -24.91 -4.05 4.20
C PRO A 489 -26.34 -3.49 4.27
N PHE A 490 -26.72 -3.03 5.45
CA PHE A 490 -27.76 -2.01 5.54
C PHE A 490 -27.14 -0.67 5.13
N THR A 491 -27.68 -0.02 4.10
CA THR A 491 -27.08 1.18 3.50
C THR A 491 -28.02 2.36 3.56
N CYS A 492 -27.58 3.46 4.19
CA CYS A 492 -28.26 4.75 4.18
C CYS A 492 -27.39 5.81 3.54
N ILE A 493 -27.90 6.51 2.56
CA ILE A 493 -27.22 7.58 1.84
C ILE A 493 -27.98 8.89 2.09
N PHE A 494 -27.26 9.93 2.49
CA PHE A 494 -27.75 11.29 2.68
C PHE A 494 -27.10 12.17 1.61
N ASP A 495 -27.89 12.64 0.66
CA ASP A 495 -27.44 13.32 -0.55
C ASP A 495 -28.04 14.72 -0.65
N LEU A 496 -27.34 15.64 -1.28
CA LEU A 496 -27.79 17.02 -1.55
C LEU A 496 -27.96 17.35 -3.02
N GLY A 497 -27.78 16.39 -3.93
CA GLY A 497 -27.77 16.71 -5.35
C GLY A 497 -28.11 15.56 -6.29
N GLY A 498 -28.90 14.58 -5.84
CA GLY A 498 -29.37 13.47 -6.67
C GLY A 498 -28.27 12.54 -7.19
N SER A 499 -27.09 12.53 -6.54
CA SER A 499 -25.90 11.84 -7.03
C SER A 499 -25.99 10.32 -6.98
N TYR A 500 -26.89 9.75 -6.18
CA TYR A 500 -26.97 8.32 -5.89
C TYR A 500 -28.25 7.66 -6.41
N GLU A 501 -29.20 8.42 -6.94
CA GLU A 501 -30.52 7.92 -7.38
C GLU A 501 -30.40 6.77 -8.39
N LYS A 502 -29.50 6.91 -9.38
CA LYS A 502 -29.24 5.87 -10.40
C LYS A 502 -28.83 4.54 -9.77
N LEU A 503 -27.83 4.61 -8.90
CA LEU A 503 -27.27 3.43 -8.23
C LEU A 503 -28.31 2.76 -7.33
N VAL A 504 -29.00 3.54 -6.50
CA VAL A 504 -29.99 3.03 -5.56
C VAL A 504 -31.16 2.37 -6.30
N THR A 505 -31.61 3.00 -7.40
CA THR A 505 -32.68 2.43 -8.26
C THR A 505 -32.26 1.10 -8.88
N LEU A 506 -31.02 1.01 -9.41
CA LEU A 506 -30.48 -0.25 -9.99
C LEU A 506 -30.37 -1.36 -8.95
N LEU A 507 -30.03 -1.01 -7.71
CA LEU A 507 -29.93 -1.95 -6.59
C LEU A 507 -31.29 -2.33 -5.98
N GLY A 508 -32.41 -1.82 -6.54
CA GLY A 508 -33.76 -2.07 -6.04
C GLY A 508 -34.08 -1.40 -4.71
N GLY A 509 -33.35 -0.34 -4.38
CA GLY A 509 -33.57 0.45 -3.18
C GLY A 509 -34.58 1.56 -3.33
N SER A 510 -34.81 2.31 -2.25
CA SER A 510 -35.74 3.46 -2.22
C SER A 510 -34.99 4.78 -2.22
N THR A 511 -35.45 5.69 -3.07
CA THR A 511 -35.00 7.08 -3.03
C THR A 511 -36.14 7.96 -2.49
N TRP A 512 -35.86 8.63 -1.36
CA TRP A 512 -36.75 9.50 -0.67
C TRP A 512 -36.39 10.96 -0.95
N ARG A 513 -37.19 11.64 -1.78
CA ARG A 513 -37.01 13.09 -2.02
C ARG A 513 -37.68 13.90 -0.93
N LEU A 514 -36.87 14.72 -0.25
CA LEU A 514 -37.25 15.51 0.91
C LEU A 514 -37.45 16.98 0.49
N GLY A 515 -38.48 17.28 -0.27
CA GLY A 515 -38.79 18.64 -0.70
C GLY A 515 -39.82 19.33 0.18
N LEU A 516 -39.93 20.67 0.08
CA LEU A 516 -40.96 21.43 0.80
C LEU A 516 -42.38 21.13 0.32
N THR A 517 -42.55 20.90 -0.97
CA THR A 517 -43.85 20.78 -1.65
C THR A 517 -44.18 19.38 -2.17
N HIS A 518 -43.16 18.61 -2.53
CA HIS A 518 -43.35 17.26 -3.09
C HIS A 518 -42.66 16.24 -2.22
N ARG A 519 -43.46 15.36 -1.58
CA ARG A 519 -42.92 14.26 -0.76
C ARG A 519 -43.70 12.98 -1.05
N THR A 520 -42.94 11.88 -0.99
CA THR A 520 -43.49 10.54 -1.19
C THR A 520 -43.89 9.86 0.14
N PHE A 521 -43.65 10.50 1.29
CA PHE A 521 -43.88 9.96 2.61
C PHE A 521 -44.29 11.07 3.60
N THR A 522 -44.84 10.67 4.75
CA THR A 522 -45.20 11.55 5.85
C THR A 522 -44.36 11.21 7.08
N ILE A 523 -44.06 12.22 7.89
CA ILE A 523 -43.36 12.07 9.17
C ILE A 523 -44.30 12.51 10.29
N ASN A 524 -44.42 11.64 11.30
CA ASN A 524 -44.97 12.00 12.59
C ASN A 524 -44.00 11.50 13.68
N PRO A 525 -43.21 12.38 14.31
CA PRO A 525 -42.24 11.99 15.33
C PRO A 525 -42.84 11.27 16.53
N PHE A 526 -44.09 11.50 16.83
CA PHE A 526 -44.82 10.87 17.97
C PHE A 526 -45.37 9.46 17.64
N CYS A 527 -45.18 8.93 16.44
CA CYS A 527 -45.40 7.51 16.13
C CYS A 527 -44.27 6.61 16.63
N LEU A 528 -43.14 7.16 17.11
CA LEU A 528 -42.08 6.38 17.74
C LEU A 528 -42.62 5.71 19.01
N GLU A 529 -42.07 4.49 19.34
CA GLU A 529 -42.41 3.84 20.59
C GLU A 529 -41.97 4.66 21.82
N PRO A 530 -42.77 4.72 22.91
CA PRO A 530 -42.48 5.52 24.09
C PRO A 530 -41.37 4.90 24.97
N THR A 531 -40.22 4.65 24.38
CA THR A 531 -38.99 4.25 25.10
C THR A 531 -38.32 5.49 25.67
N GLN A 532 -37.53 5.32 26.75
CA GLN A 532 -36.76 6.43 27.33
C GLN A 532 -35.84 7.09 26.29
N GLU A 533 -35.24 6.29 25.41
CA GLU A 533 -34.36 6.76 24.34
C GLU A 533 -35.15 7.63 23.35
N ASN A 534 -36.33 7.20 22.90
CA ASN A 534 -37.16 7.96 21.97
C ASN A 534 -37.76 9.21 22.64
N LEU A 535 -38.11 9.18 23.92
CA LEU A 535 -38.55 10.37 24.64
C LEU A 535 -37.45 11.43 24.72
N HIS A 536 -36.22 11.05 25.06
CA HIS A 536 -35.08 11.95 25.06
C HIS A 536 -34.77 12.50 23.66
N PHE A 537 -34.86 11.65 22.64
CA PHE A 537 -34.71 12.11 21.25
C PHE A 537 -35.81 13.13 20.90
N LEU A 538 -37.06 12.84 21.15
CA LEU A 538 -38.20 13.74 20.87
C LEU A 538 -38.07 15.08 21.58
N PHE A 539 -37.72 15.05 22.86
CA PHE A 539 -37.38 16.27 23.58
C PHE A 539 -36.31 17.10 22.88
N SER A 540 -35.17 16.47 22.51
CA SER A 540 -34.09 17.11 21.78
C SER A 540 -34.53 17.57 20.40
N PHE A 541 -35.34 16.79 19.69
CA PHE A 541 -35.89 17.12 18.38
C PHE A 541 -36.79 18.35 18.42
N VAL A 542 -37.75 18.37 19.35
CA VAL A 542 -38.66 19.54 19.50
C VAL A 542 -37.89 20.78 19.95
N ARG A 543 -36.86 20.63 20.79
CA ARG A 543 -35.94 21.73 21.15
C ARG A 543 -35.24 22.30 19.91
N VAL A 544 -34.73 21.45 18.98
CA VAL A 544 -34.17 21.88 17.70
C VAL A 544 -35.19 22.66 16.86
N LEU A 545 -36.47 22.22 16.83
CA LEU A 545 -37.53 22.93 16.12
C LEU A 545 -37.78 24.32 16.71
N ILE A 546 -37.88 24.45 18.03
CA ILE A 546 -38.09 25.71 18.74
C ILE A 546 -36.92 26.67 18.54
N GLN A 547 -35.69 26.17 18.65
CA GLN A 547 -34.47 26.94 18.54
C GLN A 547 -33.97 27.15 17.11
N SER A 548 -34.64 26.59 16.12
CA SER A 548 -34.21 26.61 14.71
C SER A 548 -33.94 28.01 14.16
N SER A 549 -34.59 29.05 14.68
CA SER A 549 -34.35 30.44 14.26
C SER A 549 -33.05 31.06 14.80
N GLY A 550 -32.39 30.41 15.76
CA GLY A 550 -31.16 30.90 16.41
C GLY A 550 -31.38 32.12 17.35
N GLN A 551 -32.59 32.61 17.46
CA GLN A 551 -32.92 33.82 18.24
C GLN A 551 -33.51 33.54 19.63
N TYR A 552 -33.89 32.29 19.89
CA TYR A 552 -34.54 31.88 21.12
C TYR A 552 -33.82 30.70 21.77
N GLN A 553 -33.66 30.77 23.07
CA GLN A 553 -33.13 29.68 23.89
C GLN A 553 -34.10 29.42 25.04
N LEU A 554 -34.45 28.14 25.23
CA LEU A 554 -35.32 27.73 26.32
C LEU A 554 -34.66 28.01 27.67
N THR A 555 -35.45 28.52 28.60
CA THR A 555 -35.07 28.61 30.03
C THR A 555 -35.15 27.24 30.69
N MET A 556 -34.56 27.10 31.86
CA MET A 556 -34.62 25.82 32.62
C MET A 556 -36.04 25.39 32.96
N GLN A 557 -36.95 26.31 33.15
CA GLN A 557 -38.36 26.01 33.41
C GLN A 557 -39.06 25.51 32.15
N GLU A 558 -38.83 26.19 31.03
CA GLU A 558 -39.43 25.82 29.73
C GLU A 558 -38.91 24.48 29.24
N ASP A 559 -37.63 24.14 29.53
CA ASP A 559 -37.09 22.82 29.23
C ASP A 559 -37.82 21.71 30.02
N ARG A 560 -38.18 21.95 31.30
CA ARG A 560 -38.96 21.00 32.09
C ARG A 560 -40.39 20.87 31.56
N ASP A 561 -41.01 22.01 31.31
CA ASP A 561 -42.38 22.05 30.78
C ASP A 561 -42.46 21.33 29.43
N LEU A 562 -41.44 21.47 28.57
CA LEU A 562 -41.30 20.77 27.30
C LEU A 562 -41.19 19.24 27.50
N TYR A 563 -40.32 18.80 28.41
CA TYR A 563 -40.15 17.38 28.68
C TYR A 563 -41.45 16.73 29.19
N GLU A 564 -42.10 17.36 30.17
CA GLU A 564 -43.41 16.90 30.70
C GLU A 564 -44.50 16.90 29.61
N ALA A 565 -44.51 17.91 28.73
CA ALA A 565 -45.47 17.98 27.64
C ALA A 565 -45.26 16.84 26.60
N VAL A 566 -44.02 16.49 26.29
CA VAL A 566 -43.66 15.34 25.41
C VAL A 566 -44.16 14.04 26.02
N GLU A 567 -43.97 13.81 27.31
CA GLU A 567 -44.51 12.63 28.02
C GLU A 567 -46.02 12.60 27.98
N ASN A 568 -46.67 13.73 28.24
CA ASN A 568 -48.15 13.84 28.27
C ASN A 568 -48.79 13.55 26.91
N VAL A 569 -48.13 13.88 25.79
CA VAL A 569 -48.64 13.52 24.45
C VAL A 569 -48.79 12.00 24.29
N TYR A 570 -47.91 11.19 24.90
CA TYR A 570 -48.02 9.74 24.83
C TYR A 570 -49.13 9.15 25.70
N ALA A 571 -49.64 9.89 26.66
CA ALA A 571 -50.80 9.48 27.42
C ALA A 571 -52.11 9.60 26.61
N LEU A 572 -52.10 10.26 25.45
CA LEU A 572 -53.26 10.43 24.57
C LEU A 572 -53.36 9.22 23.60
N ASP A 573 -54.56 9.11 22.99
CA ASP A 573 -54.81 8.14 21.94
C ASP A 573 -53.94 8.38 20.69
N ALA A 574 -53.54 7.33 20.01
CA ALA A 574 -52.61 7.38 18.88
C ALA A 574 -52.95 8.46 17.82
N PRO A 575 -54.20 8.67 17.40
CA PRO A 575 -54.54 9.72 16.43
C PRO A 575 -54.30 11.15 16.92
N GLN A 576 -54.20 11.34 18.23
CA GLN A 576 -53.98 12.65 18.88
C GLN A 576 -52.49 12.94 19.10
N ARG A 577 -51.63 11.96 18.94
CA ARG A 577 -50.19 12.10 19.15
C ARG A 577 -49.56 12.83 17.95
N ARG A 578 -49.63 14.16 17.98
CA ARG A 578 -49.17 15.04 16.91
C ARG A 578 -48.44 16.25 17.45
N LEU A 579 -47.66 16.90 16.61
CA LEU A 579 -46.91 18.10 16.99
C LEU A 579 -47.83 19.27 17.36
N ILE A 580 -48.97 19.42 16.67
CA ILE A 580 -50.02 20.42 17.03
C ILE A 580 -50.56 20.17 18.44
N THR A 581 -50.72 18.92 18.84
CA THR A 581 -51.21 18.58 20.18
C THR A 581 -50.19 18.99 21.25
N LEU A 582 -48.91 18.75 21.00
CA LEU A 582 -47.83 19.22 21.86
C LEU A 582 -47.85 20.76 21.98
N ALA A 583 -47.95 21.48 20.85
CA ALA A 583 -48.01 22.95 20.84
C ALA A 583 -49.19 23.50 21.66
N ASN A 584 -50.31 22.78 21.69
CA ASN A 584 -51.48 23.18 22.49
C ASN A 584 -51.32 22.94 24.01
N ILE A 585 -50.43 22.03 24.40
CA ILE A 585 -50.13 21.72 25.81
C ILE A 585 -49.07 22.70 26.39
N LEU A 586 -48.16 23.17 25.53
CA LEU A 586 -47.06 24.04 25.94
C LEU A 586 -47.49 25.44 26.33
N PRO A 587 -46.77 26.13 27.24
CA PRO A 587 -46.95 27.54 27.54
C PRO A 587 -46.88 28.41 26.26
N ARG A 588 -47.72 29.44 26.19
CA ARG A 588 -47.96 30.26 25.00
C ARG A 588 -46.67 30.82 24.41
N GLY A 589 -45.70 31.24 25.24
CA GLY A 589 -44.42 31.79 24.81
C GLY A 589 -43.57 30.76 24.06
N VAL A 590 -43.59 29.50 24.47
CA VAL A 590 -42.88 28.39 23.83
C VAL A 590 -43.61 27.90 22.58
N ALA A 591 -44.92 27.79 22.66
CA ALA A 591 -45.79 27.34 21.56
C ALA A 591 -45.67 28.23 20.32
N GLU A 592 -45.49 29.56 20.50
CA GLU A 592 -45.30 30.51 19.40
C GLU A 592 -44.12 30.16 18.50
N HIS A 593 -43.04 29.57 19.04
CA HIS A 593 -41.90 29.15 18.27
C HIS A 593 -42.13 27.86 17.46
N LEU A 594 -43.14 27.04 17.83
CA LEU A 594 -43.59 25.87 17.08
C LEU A 594 -44.61 26.20 15.99
N HIS A 595 -45.15 27.43 15.95
CA HIS A 595 -46.21 27.80 14.99
C HIS A 595 -45.86 27.51 13.51
N ARG A 596 -44.57 27.62 13.16
CA ARG A 596 -44.11 27.33 11.81
C ARG A 596 -44.25 25.85 11.41
N TRP A 597 -44.24 24.94 12.41
CA TRP A 597 -44.15 23.51 12.23
C TRP A 597 -45.48 22.77 12.42
N VAL A 598 -46.50 23.44 12.88
CA VAL A 598 -47.83 22.88 13.17
C VAL A 598 -48.88 23.39 12.18
N GLN A 599 -50.07 22.81 12.20
CA GLN A 599 -51.19 23.13 11.30
C GLN A 599 -51.40 24.64 11.22
N GLY A 600 -51.37 25.17 9.98
CA GLY A 600 -51.43 26.61 9.67
C GLY A 600 -50.08 27.26 9.42
N GLY A 601 -48.96 26.63 9.76
CA GLY A 601 -47.61 27.08 9.50
C GLY A 601 -47.04 26.60 8.16
N PRO A 602 -46.02 27.29 7.64
CA PRO A 602 -45.47 26.98 6.32
C PRO A 602 -44.79 25.60 6.23
N TYR A 603 -44.35 25.03 7.34
CA TYR A 603 -43.66 23.75 7.42
C TYR A 603 -44.46 22.64 8.12
N ALA A 604 -45.72 22.86 8.38
CA ALA A 604 -46.61 21.91 9.09
C ALA A 604 -46.62 20.53 8.44
N SER A 605 -46.67 20.49 7.13
CA SER A 605 -46.68 19.21 6.39
C SER A 605 -45.40 18.36 6.56
N LEU A 606 -44.33 18.89 7.16
CA LEU A 606 -43.10 18.14 7.41
C LEU A 606 -43.29 17.15 8.56
N PHE A 607 -43.75 17.60 9.72
CA PHE A 607 -43.75 16.85 10.97
C PHE A 607 -45.08 16.73 11.69
N ASP A 608 -46.09 17.50 11.24
CA ASP A 608 -47.43 17.48 11.87
C ASP A 608 -48.44 16.63 11.08
N ASN A 609 -48.10 15.36 10.88
CA ASN A 609 -48.97 14.41 10.17
C ASN A 609 -49.63 13.43 11.14
N ALA A 610 -50.66 12.72 10.65
CA ALA A 610 -51.37 11.70 11.45
C ALA A 610 -50.53 10.41 11.57
N GLU A 611 -49.76 10.07 10.53
CA GLU A 611 -48.99 8.83 10.42
C GLU A 611 -47.56 9.09 9.99
N ASP A 612 -46.66 8.21 10.41
CA ASP A 612 -45.32 8.12 9.91
C ASP A 612 -45.18 6.97 8.91
N THR A 613 -45.02 7.29 7.63
CA THR A 613 -44.91 6.30 6.55
C THR A 613 -43.47 6.07 6.12
N LEU A 614 -42.50 6.66 6.85
CA LEU A 614 -41.07 6.45 6.56
C LEU A 614 -40.67 5.03 6.92
N THR A 615 -40.35 4.22 5.91
CA THR A 615 -39.85 2.84 6.06
C THR A 615 -38.45 2.71 5.57
N PHE A 616 -37.71 1.79 6.16
CA PHE A 616 -36.32 1.52 5.78
C PHE A 616 -36.21 0.18 5.05
N GLN A 617 -35.47 0.16 3.98
CA GLN A 617 -35.09 -1.02 3.19
C GLN A 617 -33.60 -1.35 3.40
N ARG A 618 -33.11 -2.37 2.70
CA ARG A 618 -31.68 -2.72 2.75
C ARG A 618 -30.79 -1.58 2.26
N ILE A 619 -31.22 -0.86 1.21
CA ILE A 619 -30.54 0.33 0.68
C ILE A 619 -31.56 1.45 0.43
N GLN A 620 -31.25 2.64 0.88
CA GLN A 620 -32.05 3.84 0.68
C GLN A 620 -31.17 5.07 0.53
N CYS A 621 -31.71 6.04 -0.23
CA CYS A 621 -31.14 7.37 -0.40
C CYS A 621 -32.15 8.41 0.06
N PHE A 622 -31.75 9.33 0.90
CA PHE A 622 -32.46 10.51 1.33
C PHE A 622 -31.86 11.70 0.58
N ASP A 623 -32.61 12.19 -0.39
CA ASP A 623 -32.21 13.31 -1.21
C ASP A 623 -32.84 14.61 -0.69
N PHE A 624 -31.98 15.52 -0.26
CA PHE A 624 -32.33 16.84 0.28
C PHE A 624 -32.19 17.96 -0.77
N GLU A 625 -32.17 17.61 -2.05
CA GLU A 625 -32.07 18.57 -3.13
C GLU A 625 -33.14 19.69 -3.00
N GLY A 626 -32.72 20.95 -3.14
CA GLY A 626 -33.60 22.12 -2.99
C GLY A 626 -33.82 22.59 -1.55
N LEU A 627 -33.30 21.88 -0.55
CA LEU A 627 -33.31 22.32 0.85
C LEU A 627 -32.03 23.03 1.29
N GLU A 628 -31.01 23.14 0.42
CA GLU A 628 -29.73 23.79 0.74
C GLU A 628 -29.90 25.25 1.17
N ASN A 629 -30.92 25.93 0.63
CA ASN A 629 -31.25 27.31 0.93
C ASN A 629 -32.16 27.46 2.16
N PHE A 630 -32.60 26.34 2.76
CA PHE A 630 -33.49 26.30 3.91
C PHE A 630 -32.87 25.54 5.11
N PRO A 631 -31.75 26.01 5.67
CA PRO A 631 -31.04 25.28 6.75
C PRO A 631 -31.95 25.05 7.97
N LEU A 632 -32.88 25.96 8.23
CA LEU A 632 -33.88 25.84 9.29
C LEU A 632 -34.73 24.56 9.18
N VAL A 633 -34.95 24.07 7.97
CA VAL A 633 -35.76 22.88 7.69
C VAL A 633 -34.87 21.65 7.57
N LEU A 634 -33.70 21.81 6.94
CA LEU A 634 -32.79 20.73 6.65
C LEU A 634 -32.25 20.07 7.92
N GLU A 635 -31.85 20.85 8.92
CA GLU A 635 -31.28 20.33 10.16
C GLU A 635 -32.24 19.43 10.96
N PRO A 636 -33.46 19.85 11.27
CA PRO A 636 -34.41 18.98 11.98
C PRO A 636 -34.77 17.72 11.18
N LEU A 637 -34.89 17.84 9.87
CA LEU A 637 -35.22 16.73 8.99
C LEU A 637 -34.09 15.70 8.96
N LEU A 638 -32.85 16.17 8.80
CA LEU A 638 -31.67 15.32 8.87
C LEU A 638 -31.54 14.62 10.23
N PHE A 639 -31.77 15.37 11.32
CA PHE A 639 -31.70 14.82 12.67
C PHE A 639 -32.72 13.71 12.89
N TYR A 640 -33.96 13.91 12.41
CA TYR A 640 -35.01 12.90 12.50
C TYR A 640 -34.66 11.64 11.69
N VAL A 641 -34.26 11.81 10.44
CA VAL A 641 -33.91 10.67 9.56
C VAL A 641 -32.69 9.91 10.08
N LEU A 642 -31.67 10.62 10.60
CA LEU A 642 -30.51 10.02 11.24
C LEU A 642 -30.91 9.19 12.47
N HIS A 643 -31.78 9.70 13.33
CA HIS A 643 -32.25 8.95 14.48
C HIS A 643 -33.00 7.68 14.06
N ARG A 644 -33.89 7.76 13.09
CA ARG A 644 -34.64 6.62 12.56
C ARG A 644 -33.70 5.57 11.95
N ALA A 645 -32.69 6.03 11.19
CA ALA A 645 -31.69 5.16 10.60
C ALA A 645 -30.80 4.49 11.68
N SER A 646 -30.49 5.23 12.75
CA SER A 646 -29.70 4.71 13.87
C SER A 646 -30.39 3.59 14.63
N ALA A 647 -31.73 3.56 14.69
CA ALA A 647 -32.45 2.47 15.29
C ALA A 647 -32.10 1.12 14.63
N ALA A 648 -31.88 1.08 13.32
CA ALA A 648 -31.41 -0.09 12.62
C ALA A 648 -29.95 -0.48 12.98
N ILE A 649 -29.11 0.47 13.39
CA ILE A 649 -27.74 0.21 13.86
C ILE A 649 -27.75 -0.38 15.27
N LEU A 650 -28.62 0.16 16.13
CA LEU A 650 -28.68 -0.22 17.53
C LEU A 650 -29.38 -1.56 17.73
N ASP A 651 -30.06 -2.10 16.72
CA ASP A 651 -30.66 -3.42 16.76
C ASP A 651 -29.60 -4.48 17.04
N ARG A 652 -29.75 -5.13 18.19
CA ARG A 652 -28.85 -6.18 18.69
C ARG A 652 -28.90 -7.45 17.85
N THR A 653 -29.98 -7.69 17.12
CA THR A 653 -30.17 -8.90 16.31
C THR A 653 -29.31 -8.85 15.03
N THR A 654 -28.94 -7.66 14.57
CA THR A 654 -28.18 -7.41 13.33
C THR A 654 -26.77 -6.89 13.56
N THR A 655 -26.21 -7.08 14.76
CA THR A 655 -24.88 -6.51 15.13
C THR A 655 -23.76 -6.96 14.19
N ALA A 656 -23.78 -8.19 13.69
CA ALA A 656 -22.77 -8.73 12.79
C ALA A 656 -22.88 -8.17 11.36
N GLN A 657 -24.06 -7.71 10.96
CA GLN A 657 -24.27 -7.13 9.63
C GLN A 657 -23.52 -5.81 9.49
N LEU A 658 -22.83 -5.62 8.38
CA LEU A 658 -22.24 -4.33 8.02
C LEU A 658 -23.35 -3.30 7.80
N LYS A 659 -23.16 -2.10 8.35
CA LYS A 659 -24.03 -0.95 8.12
C LYS A 659 -23.21 0.17 7.52
N LEU A 660 -23.67 0.72 6.41
CA LEU A 660 -22.95 1.74 5.66
C LEU A 660 -23.78 3.02 5.61
N PHE A 661 -23.20 4.11 6.12
CA PHE A 661 -23.78 5.44 6.08
C PHE A 661 -22.92 6.33 5.20
N VAL A 662 -23.53 6.96 4.23
CA VAL A 662 -22.87 7.92 3.35
C VAL A 662 -23.51 9.28 3.59
N LEU A 663 -22.71 10.27 3.98
CA LEU A 663 -23.11 11.66 4.12
C LEU A 663 -22.37 12.49 3.08
N ASP A 664 -23.07 12.87 2.01
CA ASP A 664 -22.53 13.73 0.97
C ASP A 664 -22.91 15.19 1.28
N GLU A 665 -21.98 15.90 1.93
CA GLU A 665 -22.07 17.31 2.34
C GLU A 665 -23.20 17.69 3.31
N ALA A 666 -24.13 16.77 3.62
CA ALA A 666 -25.28 17.05 4.48
C ALA A 666 -24.89 17.53 5.88
N TRP A 667 -23.77 17.08 6.42
CA TRP A 667 -23.25 17.48 7.73
C TRP A 667 -22.82 18.95 7.80
N ARG A 668 -22.52 19.63 6.67
CA ARG A 668 -22.18 21.06 6.65
C ARG A 668 -23.31 21.95 7.17
N PHE A 669 -24.52 21.43 7.20
CA PHE A 669 -25.69 22.12 7.70
C PHE A 669 -25.96 21.86 9.18
N ALA A 670 -25.17 21.03 9.85
CA ALA A 670 -25.28 20.76 11.27
C ALA A 670 -24.76 21.95 12.11
N ARG A 671 -25.53 23.03 12.14
CA ARG A 671 -25.23 24.25 12.91
C ARG A 671 -25.69 24.14 14.37
N ASP A 672 -26.73 23.36 14.63
CA ASP A 672 -27.25 23.11 15.96
C ASP A 672 -26.28 22.22 16.77
N GLY A 673 -26.02 22.62 18.02
CA GLY A 673 -25.10 21.87 18.89
C GLY A 673 -25.59 20.45 19.21
N THR A 674 -26.90 20.20 19.20
CA THR A 674 -27.46 18.89 19.47
C THR A 674 -27.21 17.94 18.30
N VAL A 675 -27.40 18.42 17.08
CA VAL A 675 -27.13 17.63 15.85
C VAL A 675 -25.66 17.32 15.74
N LYS A 676 -24.77 18.28 16.04
CA LYS A 676 -23.31 18.06 16.10
C LYS A 676 -22.94 17.01 17.13
N ALA A 677 -23.49 17.12 18.35
CA ALA A 677 -23.22 16.16 19.40
C ALA A 677 -23.63 14.75 18.99
N TYR A 678 -24.78 14.62 18.32
CA TYR A 678 -25.27 13.35 17.80
C TYR A 678 -24.35 12.72 16.76
N ILE A 679 -23.91 13.48 15.76
CA ILE A 679 -22.96 13.01 14.74
C ILE A 679 -21.62 12.64 15.38
N THR A 680 -21.15 13.45 16.32
CA THR A 680 -19.91 13.18 17.07
C THR A 680 -19.98 11.87 17.85
N GLU A 681 -21.09 11.63 18.52
CA GLU A 681 -21.32 10.39 19.27
C GLU A 681 -21.41 9.20 18.32
N ALA A 682 -22.10 9.33 17.20
CA ALA A 682 -22.23 8.32 16.17
C ALA A 682 -20.84 7.87 15.68
N LEU A 683 -19.97 8.80 15.32
CA LEU A 683 -18.58 8.51 14.90
C LEU A 683 -17.78 7.75 15.96
N LYS A 684 -17.99 8.02 17.24
CA LYS A 684 -17.28 7.35 18.34
C LYS A 684 -17.85 5.98 18.70
N THR A 685 -19.16 5.77 18.52
CA THR A 685 -19.84 4.60 19.08
C THR A 685 -20.22 3.54 18.04
N TRP A 686 -20.50 3.93 16.80
CA TRP A 686 -21.04 3.06 15.76
C TRP A 686 -20.09 1.94 15.34
N ARG A 687 -18.77 2.14 15.48
CA ARG A 687 -17.76 1.09 15.22
C ARG A 687 -18.08 -0.21 15.98
N LYS A 688 -18.57 -0.10 17.22
CA LYS A 688 -18.94 -1.26 18.07
C LYS A 688 -20.15 -2.03 17.53
N ARG A 689 -20.84 -1.49 16.55
CA ARG A 689 -22.04 -2.05 15.90
C ARG A 689 -21.79 -2.46 14.45
N ASN A 690 -20.54 -2.58 14.04
CA ASN A 690 -20.15 -2.85 12.67
C ASN A 690 -20.73 -1.84 11.67
N ALA A 691 -20.77 -0.57 12.08
CA ALA A 691 -21.28 0.52 11.26
C ALA A 691 -20.13 1.43 10.81
N ALA A 692 -20.08 1.69 9.52
CA ALA A 692 -19.11 2.54 8.86
C ALA A 692 -19.77 3.78 8.30
N MET A 693 -19.13 4.93 8.47
CA MET A 693 -19.59 6.21 7.93
C MET A 693 -18.60 6.68 6.84
N VAL A 694 -19.13 7.01 5.68
CA VAL A 694 -18.39 7.63 4.57
C VAL A 694 -18.82 9.08 4.49
N LEU A 695 -17.92 9.99 4.79
CA LEU A 695 -18.15 11.44 4.81
C LEU A 695 -17.49 12.06 3.58
N ALA A 696 -18.24 12.75 2.75
CA ALA A 696 -17.71 13.47 1.60
C ALA A 696 -17.85 14.99 1.80
N THR A 697 -16.75 15.74 1.52
CA THR A 697 -16.71 17.20 1.68
C THR A 697 -15.90 17.89 0.59
N GLN A 698 -16.25 19.14 0.28
CA GLN A 698 -15.51 19.97 -0.67
C GLN A 698 -14.34 20.70 0.00
N SER A 699 -14.53 21.20 1.20
CA SER A 699 -13.55 22.02 1.91
C SER A 699 -13.47 21.64 3.39
N SER A 700 -12.30 21.82 3.98
CA SER A 700 -12.13 21.78 5.43
C SER A 700 -12.91 22.90 6.14
N ASP A 701 -13.18 24.01 5.44
CA ASP A 701 -13.92 25.16 5.96
C ASP A 701 -15.43 24.90 6.03
N ASP A 702 -15.93 23.86 5.36
CA ASP A 702 -17.30 23.40 5.47
C ASP A 702 -17.64 22.94 6.89
N PHE A 703 -16.65 22.50 7.66
CA PHE A 703 -16.80 22.27 9.10
C PHE A 703 -16.76 23.61 9.83
N LEU A 704 -17.93 24.15 10.10
CA LEU A 704 -18.11 25.42 10.79
C LEU A 704 -17.50 25.45 12.20
N ASP A 705 -17.10 24.28 12.71
CA ASP A 705 -16.61 24.10 14.07
C ASP A 705 -15.32 23.24 14.03
N ALA A 706 -14.23 23.82 14.54
CA ALA A 706 -12.94 23.16 14.63
C ALA A 706 -12.98 21.83 15.43
N ASP A 707 -13.87 21.73 16.42
CA ASP A 707 -13.98 20.53 17.26
C ASP A 707 -14.67 19.37 16.51
N LEU A 708 -15.68 19.66 15.70
CA LEU A 708 -16.30 18.64 14.84
C LEU A 708 -15.32 18.14 13.81
N LEU A 709 -14.61 19.05 13.15
CA LEU A 709 -13.58 18.69 12.17
C LEU A 709 -12.50 17.81 12.78
N ARG A 710 -11.97 18.18 13.95
CA ARG A 710 -11.01 17.34 14.67
C ARG A 710 -11.56 15.95 14.95
N THR A 711 -12.80 15.86 15.44
CA THR A 711 -13.45 14.57 15.70
C THR A 711 -13.58 13.72 14.44
N VAL A 712 -13.95 14.31 13.31
CA VAL A 712 -14.04 13.61 12.01
C VAL A 712 -12.66 13.10 11.57
N VAL A 713 -11.62 13.96 11.65
CA VAL A 713 -10.27 13.60 11.25
C VAL A 713 -9.71 12.46 12.11
N GLU A 714 -9.94 12.51 13.43
CA GLU A 714 -9.50 11.47 14.37
C GLU A 714 -10.29 10.16 14.23
N SER A 715 -11.60 10.25 13.96
CA SER A 715 -12.48 9.08 13.86
C SER A 715 -12.41 8.38 12.51
N CYS A 716 -11.92 9.04 11.46
CA CYS A 716 -11.78 8.49 10.11
C CYS A 716 -10.32 8.13 9.81
N PRO A 717 -9.86 6.92 10.12
CA PRO A 717 -8.49 6.51 9.85
C PRO A 717 -8.17 6.44 8.37
N THR A 718 -9.18 6.16 7.52
CA THR A 718 -9.06 6.16 6.07
C THR A 718 -9.51 7.51 5.53
N LYS A 719 -8.64 8.17 4.77
CA LYS A 719 -8.93 9.44 4.11
C LYS A 719 -8.58 9.33 2.63
N PHE A 720 -9.48 9.80 1.77
CA PHE A 720 -9.23 9.97 0.34
C PHE A 720 -9.16 11.47 0.05
N PHE A 721 -8.03 11.90 -0.46
CA PHE A 721 -7.88 13.26 -0.97
C PHE A 721 -7.93 13.22 -2.49
N LEU A 722 -8.90 13.89 -3.05
CA LEU A 722 -9.04 14.12 -4.49
C LEU A 722 -8.35 15.43 -4.87
N ALA A 723 -8.14 15.63 -6.16
CA ALA A 723 -7.48 16.83 -6.65
C ALA A 723 -8.05 18.13 -6.05
N ASN A 724 -7.17 18.92 -5.46
CA ASN A 724 -7.49 20.24 -4.92
C ASN A 724 -6.32 21.21 -5.14
N PRO A 725 -6.19 21.82 -6.34
CA PRO A 725 -5.09 22.74 -6.66
C PRO A 725 -5.04 23.99 -5.79
N GLY A 726 -6.14 24.37 -5.17
CA GLY A 726 -6.25 25.53 -4.28
C GLY A 726 -6.07 25.24 -2.80
N MET A 727 -5.59 24.04 -2.44
CA MET A 727 -5.42 23.64 -1.04
C MET A 727 -4.33 24.46 -0.35
N ASP A 728 -4.63 24.97 0.83
CA ASP A 728 -3.61 25.53 1.72
C ASP A 728 -2.77 24.37 2.30
N LEU A 729 -1.52 24.28 1.87
CA LEU A 729 -0.63 23.16 2.19
C LEU A 729 -0.30 23.11 3.69
N ASP A 730 -0.03 24.23 4.31
CA ASP A 730 0.38 24.26 5.72
C ASP A 730 -0.78 23.90 6.63
N ARG A 731 -1.94 24.47 6.38
CA ARG A 731 -3.17 24.12 7.10
C ARG A 731 -3.57 22.67 6.93
N ALA A 732 -3.44 22.13 5.72
CA ALA A 732 -3.77 20.72 5.41
C ALA A 732 -2.80 19.78 6.14
N ARG A 733 -1.51 20.10 6.16
CA ARG A 733 -0.49 19.32 6.87
C ARG A 733 -0.78 19.23 8.37
N GLU A 734 -1.10 20.37 8.99
CA GLU A 734 -1.43 20.42 10.40
C GLU A 734 -2.72 19.64 10.70
N LEU A 735 -3.77 19.88 9.92
CA LEU A 735 -5.10 19.33 10.17
C LEU A 735 -5.20 17.83 9.95
N PHE A 736 -4.64 17.34 8.84
CA PHE A 736 -4.75 15.92 8.42
C PHE A 736 -3.51 15.10 8.72
N HIS A 737 -2.53 15.69 9.40
CA HIS A 737 -1.23 15.09 9.70
C HIS A 737 -0.52 14.57 8.44
N LEU A 738 -0.49 15.41 7.39
CA LEU A 738 0.19 15.10 6.15
C LEU A 738 1.66 15.54 6.23
N ASN A 739 2.54 14.74 5.62
CA ASN A 739 3.90 15.20 5.38
C ASN A 739 3.94 16.15 4.16
N HIS A 740 5.12 16.74 3.87
CA HIS A 740 5.27 17.71 2.79
C HIS A 740 4.95 17.09 1.42
N THR A 741 5.44 15.88 1.17
CA THR A 741 5.25 15.15 -0.10
C THR A 741 3.77 14.84 -0.33
N GLU A 742 3.06 14.37 0.69
CA GLU A 742 1.63 14.06 0.62
C GLU A 742 0.78 15.30 0.29
N ALA A 743 1.06 16.42 0.95
CA ALA A 743 0.35 17.68 0.71
C ALA A 743 0.59 18.21 -0.72
N GLU A 744 1.82 18.18 -1.19
CA GLU A 744 2.14 18.54 -2.57
C GLU A 744 1.47 17.62 -3.61
N LEU A 745 1.44 16.32 -3.35
CA LEU A 745 0.79 15.35 -4.26
C LEU A 745 -0.67 15.70 -4.47
N ILE A 746 -1.43 16.07 -3.42
CA ILE A 746 -2.85 16.40 -3.52
C ILE A 746 -3.09 17.54 -4.53
N THR A 747 -2.21 18.53 -4.58
CA THR A 747 -2.34 19.65 -5.53
C THR A 747 -2.05 19.26 -6.98
N ARG A 748 -1.29 18.19 -7.18
CA ARG A 748 -0.85 17.69 -8.49
C ARG A 748 -1.69 16.53 -9.04
N LEU A 749 -2.60 15.97 -8.22
CA LEU A 749 -3.47 14.87 -8.64
C LEU A 749 -4.30 15.25 -9.87
N GLN A 750 -4.52 14.29 -10.74
CA GLN A 750 -5.39 14.47 -11.90
C GLN A 750 -6.86 14.40 -11.46
N PRO A 751 -7.66 15.49 -11.65
CA PRO A 751 -9.07 15.49 -11.29
C PRO A 751 -9.83 14.32 -11.94
N ARG A 752 -10.74 13.70 -11.22
CA ARG A 752 -11.58 12.55 -11.64
C ARG A 752 -10.81 11.28 -12.01
N ARG A 753 -9.47 11.26 -11.88
CA ARG A 753 -8.65 10.11 -12.26
C ARG A 753 -7.85 9.56 -11.10
N GLN A 754 -7.43 10.42 -10.18
CA GLN A 754 -6.53 10.04 -9.11
C GLN A 754 -7.05 10.49 -7.75
N ALA A 755 -6.70 9.75 -6.72
CA ALA A 755 -6.90 10.12 -5.33
C ALA A 755 -5.69 9.68 -4.49
N LEU A 756 -5.32 10.48 -3.49
CA LEU A 756 -4.40 10.05 -2.45
C LEU A 756 -5.20 9.35 -1.35
N LEU A 757 -4.96 8.06 -1.17
CA LEU A 757 -5.45 7.29 -0.03
C LEU A 757 -4.46 7.43 1.12
N LYS A 758 -4.90 8.01 2.23
CA LYS A 758 -4.11 8.15 3.47
C LYS A 758 -4.70 7.31 4.58
N ARG A 759 -3.84 6.52 5.21
CA ARG A 759 -4.06 5.77 6.46
C ARG A 759 -2.92 6.04 7.43
N PRO A 760 -3.05 5.69 8.71
CA PRO A 760 -1.98 5.91 9.69
C PRO A 760 -0.64 5.24 9.32
N ASP A 761 -0.68 4.12 8.61
CA ASP A 761 0.48 3.31 8.24
C ASP A 761 0.85 3.38 6.75
N LEU A 762 0.08 4.15 5.93
CA LEU A 762 0.25 4.16 4.49
C LEU A 762 -0.34 5.42 3.87
N ALA A 763 0.36 5.96 2.89
CA ALA A 763 -0.19 6.90 1.92
C ALA A 763 0.10 6.40 0.50
N LYS A 764 -0.89 6.47 -0.40
CA LYS A 764 -0.77 5.89 -1.74
C LYS A 764 -1.66 6.61 -2.75
N VAL A 765 -1.12 6.88 -3.94
CA VAL A 765 -1.92 7.40 -5.06
C VAL A 765 -2.61 6.24 -5.78
N ILE A 766 -3.92 6.31 -5.85
CA ILE A 766 -4.76 5.33 -6.53
C ILE A 766 -5.45 5.93 -7.73
N ASN A 767 -5.67 5.12 -8.77
CA ASN A 767 -6.40 5.47 -9.97
C ASN A 767 -7.88 5.08 -9.84
N LEU A 768 -8.76 6.03 -10.14
CA LEU A 768 -10.21 5.86 -10.10
C LEU A 768 -10.80 5.36 -11.42
N HIS A 769 -10.00 4.66 -12.22
CA HIS A 769 -10.47 4.06 -13.45
C HIS A 769 -11.43 2.91 -13.19
N VAL A 770 -12.54 2.91 -13.90
CA VAL A 770 -13.55 1.86 -13.87
C VAL A 770 -13.88 1.43 -15.30
N ASP A 771 -14.58 0.31 -15.43
CA ASP A 771 -15.15 -0.13 -16.71
C ASP A 771 -16.21 0.87 -17.22
N PRO A 772 -16.53 0.83 -18.53
CA PRO A 772 -17.49 1.78 -19.14
C PRO A 772 -18.88 1.76 -18.51
N GLN A 773 -19.37 0.58 -18.08
CA GLN A 773 -20.70 0.46 -17.48
C GLN A 773 -20.75 1.13 -16.11
N SER A 774 -19.77 0.83 -15.26
CA SER A 774 -19.63 1.47 -13.94
C SER A 774 -19.47 2.98 -14.07
N TYR A 775 -18.74 3.46 -15.10
CA TYR A 775 -18.61 4.89 -15.36
C TYR A 775 -19.98 5.59 -15.51
N TRP A 776 -20.88 5.03 -16.33
CA TRP A 776 -22.20 5.61 -16.56
C TRP A 776 -23.12 5.56 -15.34
N ILE A 777 -22.93 4.58 -14.47
CA ILE A 777 -23.66 4.51 -13.20
C ILE A 777 -23.15 5.57 -12.22
N TYR A 778 -21.83 5.78 -12.14
CA TYR A 778 -21.21 6.65 -11.13
C TYR A 778 -21.10 8.11 -11.56
N THR A 779 -21.10 8.40 -12.87
CA THR A 779 -20.99 9.77 -13.38
C THR A 779 -22.23 10.59 -13.01
N ASN A 780 -21.99 11.85 -12.68
CA ASN A 780 -23.04 12.82 -12.36
C ASN A 780 -22.83 14.15 -13.09
N THR A 781 -22.08 14.11 -14.22
CA THR A 781 -21.90 15.31 -15.04
C THR A 781 -23.21 15.64 -15.77
N PRO A 782 -23.59 16.94 -15.91
CA PRO A 782 -24.81 17.31 -16.61
C PRO A 782 -24.90 16.71 -18.02
N LEU A 783 -23.79 16.77 -18.78
CA LEU A 783 -23.73 16.21 -20.13
C LEU A 783 -23.98 14.69 -20.18
N ASP A 784 -23.47 13.94 -19.22
CA ASP A 784 -23.66 12.49 -19.19
C ASP A 784 -25.09 12.16 -18.76
N ASN A 785 -25.65 12.93 -17.81
CA ASN A 785 -27.04 12.77 -17.37
C ASN A 785 -28.01 13.08 -18.51
N ASP A 786 -27.78 14.16 -19.28
CA ASP A 786 -28.59 14.52 -20.46
C ASP A 786 -28.53 13.41 -21.51
N ARG A 787 -27.36 12.84 -21.79
CA ARG A 787 -27.23 11.71 -22.72
C ARG A 787 -27.99 10.48 -22.25
N LEU A 788 -27.91 10.16 -20.97
CA LEU A 788 -28.61 9.03 -20.38
C LEU A 788 -30.14 9.25 -20.44
N HIS A 789 -30.59 10.46 -20.16
CA HIS A 789 -32.00 10.88 -20.28
C HIS A 789 -32.50 10.76 -21.71
N LEU A 790 -31.76 11.25 -22.69
CA LEU A 790 -32.13 11.14 -24.11
C LEU A 790 -32.19 9.68 -24.57
N ALA A 791 -31.25 8.84 -24.13
CA ALA A 791 -31.27 7.42 -24.42
C ALA A 791 -32.43 6.69 -23.74
N GLY A 792 -32.91 7.19 -22.58
CA GLY A 792 -33.93 6.58 -21.74
C GLY A 792 -35.34 7.12 -21.93
N ALA A 793 -35.58 8.11 -22.78
CA ALA A 793 -36.88 8.80 -22.92
C ALA A 793 -38.12 7.90 -23.19
N SER A 794 -37.87 6.61 -23.56
CA SER A 794 -38.91 5.58 -23.75
C SER A 794 -38.58 4.23 -23.13
N ARG A 795 -37.54 4.13 -22.27
CA ARG A 795 -37.00 2.85 -21.77
C ARG A 795 -36.70 2.88 -20.27
N SER A 796 -36.52 1.70 -19.65
CA SER A 796 -36.03 1.60 -18.30
C SER A 796 -34.58 2.15 -18.21
N LEU A 797 -34.15 2.53 -17.01
CA LEU A 797 -32.76 2.97 -16.75
C LEU A 797 -31.71 1.97 -17.27
N ARG A 798 -31.99 0.67 -17.16
CA ARG A 798 -31.11 -0.39 -17.72
C ARG A 798 -31.06 -0.34 -19.25
N GLY A 799 -32.21 -0.17 -19.92
CA GLY A 799 -32.25 -0.01 -21.37
C GLY A 799 -31.57 1.28 -21.87
N ALA A 800 -31.59 2.34 -21.07
CA ALA A 800 -30.85 3.56 -21.37
C ALA A 800 -29.33 3.33 -21.29
N LEU A 801 -28.87 2.63 -20.22
CA LEU A 801 -27.46 2.24 -20.07
C LEU A 801 -26.96 1.37 -21.23
N ASP A 802 -27.71 0.36 -21.61
CA ASP A 802 -27.38 -0.51 -22.75
C ASP A 802 -27.25 0.30 -24.05
N THR A 803 -28.11 1.27 -24.26
CA THR A 803 -28.09 2.15 -25.45
C THR A 803 -26.84 3.03 -25.46
N VAL A 804 -26.47 3.63 -24.33
CA VAL A 804 -25.29 4.49 -24.24
C VAL A 804 -24.01 3.66 -24.37
N LEU A 805 -23.99 2.44 -23.83
CA LEU A 805 -22.86 1.53 -23.95
C LEU A 805 -22.65 1.03 -25.39
N ALA A 806 -23.71 0.85 -26.16
CA ALA A 806 -23.62 0.46 -27.57
C ALA A 806 -23.02 1.60 -28.44
N HIS A 807 -23.13 2.88 -27.99
CA HIS A 807 -22.65 4.06 -28.73
C HIS A 807 -21.76 4.92 -27.81
N PRO A 808 -20.57 4.47 -27.39
CA PRO A 808 -19.78 5.10 -26.33
C PRO A 808 -19.16 6.45 -26.67
N LYS A 809 -19.07 6.86 -27.96
CA LYS A 809 -18.62 8.20 -28.39
C LYS A 809 -19.50 8.68 -29.53
N GLY A 810 -20.18 9.76 -29.27
CA GLY A 810 -21.08 10.37 -30.22
C GLY A 810 -20.48 10.56 -31.61
N GLU A 811 -20.93 9.74 -32.54
CA GLU A 811 -21.23 10.14 -33.89
C GLU A 811 -22.72 10.47 -33.88
N ALA A 812 -23.02 11.76 -33.66
CA ALA A 812 -24.26 12.39 -34.00
C ALA A 812 -23.97 13.87 -34.27
#